data_174a495a187871024289ec338e425f6a
#
_entry.id   174a495a187871024289ec338e425f6a
#
_cell.length_a   1.000
_cell.length_b   1.000
_cell.length_c   1.000
_cell.angle_alpha   90.00
_cell.angle_beta   90.00
_cell.angle_gamma   90.00
#
_symmetry.space_group_name_H-M   'P 1'
#
loop_
_entity.id
_entity.type
_entity.pdbx_description
1 polymer ?
#
loop_
_entity_poly.entity_id
_entity_poly.type
_entity_poly.pdbx_seq_one_letter_code
_entity_poly.pdbx_strand_id
1 'polypeptide(L)'
;MIEIPEPTARLRAKVLASTVAAMLTGAMFFGASVAVAAETDPIAGARGDYDAAAGTYTVGAGDNLSAIAKRFGMSVGELETANDLRSDNIAVGQALKVAAADAGASASAAGATGDKPNILFIMGDDIGLMQPKVYHRGWMVGETPNIDRIAQEGGIFMDYSAMQSCTSGRAAFFTGMYPVRVGLTVPQLPGSPAWLRQGTPTLAKILLDLGYNTGQFGKNHLGDHTESLPTAHGFQEYLGYLYHLDAMEQVSFPDLNKTPTDQLVAPPCKNTPVPGLAEVPGAVDPKTTTCLTPPRPLIACTSSDGSLENQTCKDEGPVTLERSKTLPEEISSAAIDWLDRNDPEKTGKPFFLWYNNVRMHVTTMLPPKYEAMLGVRSDGDYGINEAGMQQMDDNIGYVLKKLEDMGELDNTIVVFTTDNGAEKITFPDGGVSPFKGQKGMAWEGGYRSPAVIRWPGKIKPGTVFTEQFAALDWMPTLVEAAGGPKGMELKAQIEKGGAYGFKKTTLDGFNQLDYITGKSEKSARDHFIYYQGATLSAVRYKNWKFYYTMASPSAAGWIDASETYAWTLVQNIKRDPFEQAVGPDQQSAQSIGGALAAPSTAYTYNWNLLPIGQQIALRYLESYEEFPPMQAPPSYNLAQVMEEIDAQKRAIGSMKGGHPSD
;
A
#
# COMPACT_ATOMS: atom_id res chain seq x y z
N MET A 1 26.64 52.77 16.36
CA MET A 1 27.18 53.21 15.09
C MET A 1 28.57 52.62 14.96
N ILE A 2 28.68 51.55 14.21
CA ILE A 2 29.94 50.93 13.80
C ILE A 2 29.84 50.83 12.28
N GLU A 3 30.65 51.59 11.59
CA GLU A 3 30.77 51.62 10.14
C GLU A 3 31.41 50.33 9.64
N ILE A 4 30.82 49.72 8.60
CA ILE A 4 31.39 48.61 7.86
C ILE A 4 31.82 49.17 6.48
N PRO A 5 33.07 49.04 6.07
CA PRO A 5 33.53 49.55 4.78
C PRO A 5 33.13 48.69 3.60
N GLU A 6 32.76 49.31 2.48
CA GLU A 6 32.44 48.69 1.21
C GLU A 6 33.67 47.98 0.58
N PRO A 7 33.49 46.83 -0.06
CA PRO A 7 34.57 46.20 -0.84
C PRO A 7 34.63 46.72 -2.28
N THR A 8 35.80 47.16 -2.60
CA THR A 8 36.22 47.78 -3.89
C THR A 8 36.07 46.88 -5.11
N ALA A 9 35.74 47.52 -6.22
CA ALA A 9 35.44 47.03 -7.58
C ALA A 9 36.60 46.37 -8.32
N ARG A 10 37.35 45.42 -7.75
CA ARG A 10 38.45 44.72 -8.46
C ARG A 10 38.36 43.19 -8.54
N LEU A 11 37.20 42.60 -8.23
CA LEU A 11 37.04 41.15 -8.28
C LEU A 11 36.02 40.64 -9.35
N ARG A 12 35.62 41.49 -10.29
CA ARG A 12 34.68 41.12 -11.37
C ARG A 12 35.30 40.85 -12.76
N ALA A 13 36.60 40.77 -12.87
CA ALA A 13 37.28 40.67 -14.17
C ALA A 13 38.08 39.36 -14.39
N LYS A 14 37.91 38.32 -13.61
CA LYS A 14 38.65 37.04 -13.77
C LYS A 14 37.82 35.77 -13.88
N VAL A 15 36.49 35.83 -14.01
CA VAL A 15 35.63 34.64 -14.16
C VAL A 15 34.96 34.55 -15.55
N LEU A 16 35.26 35.43 -16.49
CA LEU A 16 34.63 35.43 -17.83
C LEU A 16 35.58 35.12 -19.00
N ALA A 17 36.67 34.41 -18.78
CA ALA A 17 37.63 34.11 -19.84
C ALA A 17 38.06 32.64 -19.94
N SER A 18 37.19 31.67 -19.68
CA SER A 18 37.54 30.25 -19.81
C SER A 18 36.43 29.35 -20.42
N THR A 19 35.50 29.89 -21.20
CA THR A 19 34.44 29.06 -21.80
C THR A 19 34.11 29.45 -23.26
N VAL A 20 35.10 29.82 -24.07
CA VAL A 20 34.93 29.93 -25.53
C VAL A 20 36.23 29.52 -26.22
N ALA A 21 36.54 28.24 -26.30
CA ALA A 21 37.50 27.68 -27.27
C ALA A 21 37.40 26.14 -27.29
N ALA A 22 36.33 25.57 -27.82
CA ALA A 22 36.30 24.19 -28.31
C ALA A 22 35.01 23.93 -29.12
N MET A 23 34.84 24.63 -30.20
CA MET A 23 34.00 24.21 -31.32
C MET A 23 34.59 24.77 -32.58
N LEU A 24 35.21 23.92 -33.38
CA LEU A 24 35.37 23.96 -34.83
C LEU A 24 36.61 23.17 -35.24
N THR A 25 36.45 21.90 -35.51
CA THR A 25 37.07 21.25 -36.66
C THR A 25 36.33 19.96 -36.93
N GLY A 26 35.54 19.97 -37.98
CA GLY A 26 34.95 18.78 -38.55
C GLY A 26 35.94 18.13 -39.52
N ALA A 27 35.79 16.82 -39.68
CA ALA A 27 36.07 16.16 -40.96
C ALA A 27 35.50 14.74 -40.92
N MET A 28 34.79 14.42 -41.96
CA MET A 28 34.22 13.10 -42.34
C MET A 28 35.27 12.00 -42.31
N PHE A 29 34.86 10.80 -41.88
CA PHE A 29 35.29 9.56 -42.51
C PHE A 29 34.20 8.48 -42.44
N PHE A 30 34.15 7.73 -43.51
CA PHE A 30 33.17 6.70 -43.86
C PHE A 30 33.25 5.44 -42.99
N GLY A 31 32.13 4.84 -42.82
CA GLY A 31 31.68 3.52 -42.46
C GLY A 31 32.65 2.36 -42.24
N ALA A 32 32.43 1.73 -41.11
CA ALA A 32 32.46 0.28 -40.93
C ALA A 32 31.58 -0.03 -39.74
N SER A 33 30.52 -0.83 -39.98
CA SER A 33 29.68 -1.37 -38.94
C SER A 33 30.49 -2.39 -38.13
N VAL A 34 30.97 -2.00 -36.98
CA VAL A 34 31.46 -2.92 -35.95
C VAL A 34 30.32 -3.03 -34.95
N ALA A 35 29.75 -4.25 -34.85
CA ALA A 35 28.86 -4.60 -33.77
C ALA A 35 29.63 -4.46 -32.46
N VAL A 36 29.37 -3.39 -31.71
CA VAL A 36 29.86 -3.22 -30.34
C VAL A 36 28.98 -4.15 -29.49
N ALA A 37 29.57 -5.28 -29.05
CA ALA A 37 29.02 -6.08 -27.97
C ALA A 37 28.83 -5.15 -26.75
N ALA A 38 27.64 -5.11 -26.20
CA ALA A 38 27.34 -4.37 -24.98
C ALA A 38 28.23 -4.92 -23.85
N GLU A 39 29.21 -4.14 -23.42
CA GLU A 39 29.98 -4.37 -22.22
C GLU A 39 29.00 -4.28 -21.03
N THR A 40 28.69 -5.42 -20.44
CA THR A 40 27.91 -5.46 -19.19
C THR A 40 28.82 -4.95 -18.07
N ASP A 41 28.37 -3.91 -17.34
CA ASP A 41 29.06 -3.37 -16.17
C ASP A 41 29.42 -4.51 -15.18
N PRO A 42 30.63 -4.51 -14.60
CA PRO A 42 31.07 -5.56 -13.70
C PRO A 42 30.23 -5.56 -12.41
N ILE A 43 29.60 -6.69 -12.11
CA ILE A 43 28.86 -6.90 -10.87
C ILE A 43 29.87 -7.06 -9.72
N ALA A 44 29.63 -6.46 -8.55
CA ALA A 44 30.46 -6.66 -7.37
C ALA A 44 30.52 -8.17 -7.01
N GLY A 45 31.74 -8.74 -6.93
CA GLY A 45 31.96 -10.18 -6.70
C GLY A 45 31.97 -11.04 -7.97
N ALA A 46 31.93 -10.44 -9.17
CA ALA A 46 32.09 -11.09 -10.47
C ALA A 46 32.86 -10.16 -11.43
N ARG A 47 34.12 -9.88 -11.13
CA ARG A 47 34.98 -8.91 -11.83
C ARG A 47 35.98 -9.54 -12.78
N GLY A 48 36.01 -10.86 -12.89
CA GLY A 48 36.88 -11.59 -13.79
C GLY A 48 36.53 -11.42 -15.26
N ASP A 49 37.39 -11.96 -16.12
CA ASP A 49 37.30 -11.83 -17.56
C ASP A 49 36.33 -12.85 -18.17
N TYR A 50 35.48 -12.39 -19.11
CA TYR A 50 34.55 -13.24 -19.84
C TYR A 50 34.95 -13.37 -21.32
N ASP A 51 35.18 -14.61 -21.75
CA ASP A 51 35.36 -14.94 -23.17
C ASP A 51 34.03 -15.41 -23.77
N ALA A 52 33.37 -14.52 -24.49
CA ALA A 52 32.09 -14.81 -25.12
C ALA A 52 32.18 -15.85 -26.25
N ALA A 53 33.34 -16.00 -26.89
CA ALA A 53 33.53 -16.98 -27.96
C ALA A 53 33.70 -18.40 -27.40
N ALA A 54 34.30 -18.51 -26.22
CA ALA A 54 34.50 -19.79 -25.52
C ALA A 54 33.39 -20.12 -24.55
N GLY A 55 32.51 -19.15 -24.19
CA GLY A 55 31.50 -19.30 -23.15
C GLY A 55 32.12 -19.54 -21.77
N THR A 56 33.28 -18.94 -21.48
CA THR A 56 34.02 -19.17 -20.25
C THR A 56 34.28 -17.85 -19.50
N TYR A 57 34.20 -17.93 -18.18
CA TYR A 57 34.51 -16.84 -17.26
C TYR A 57 35.74 -17.20 -16.43
N THR A 58 36.75 -16.36 -16.44
CA THR A 58 37.95 -16.54 -15.62
C THR A 58 37.80 -15.78 -14.31
N VAL A 59 37.82 -16.50 -13.20
CA VAL A 59 37.62 -15.98 -11.84
C VAL A 59 38.68 -14.93 -11.48
N GLY A 60 38.21 -13.74 -11.15
CA GLY A 60 39.03 -12.63 -10.66
C GLY A 60 39.21 -12.63 -9.15
N ALA A 61 40.13 -11.78 -8.65
CA ALA A 61 40.35 -11.62 -7.21
C ALA A 61 39.11 -10.98 -6.54
N GLY A 62 38.54 -11.64 -5.52
CA GLY A 62 37.34 -11.19 -4.81
C GLY A 62 36.01 -11.63 -5.45
N ASP A 63 36.06 -12.47 -6.47
CA ASP A 63 34.87 -13.06 -7.05
C ASP A 63 34.30 -14.15 -6.14
N ASN A 64 32.99 -14.34 -6.20
CA ASN A 64 32.26 -15.43 -5.56
C ASN A 64 31.28 -16.09 -6.53
N LEU A 65 31.00 -17.36 -6.28
CA LEU A 65 30.21 -18.21 -7.19
C LEU A 65 28.79 -17.65 -7.42
N SER A 66 28.16 -17.10 -6.36
CA SER A 66 26.81 -16.53 -6.45
C SER A 66 26.76 -15.29 -7.37
N ALA A 67 27.76 -14.41 -7.26
CA ALA A 67 27.83 -13.22 -8.11
C ALA A 67 28.14 -13.56 -9.56
N ILE A 68 28.98 -14.59 -9.80
CA ILE A 68 29.27 -15.10 -11.15
C ILE A 68 28.01 -15.73 -11.74
N ALA A 69 27.32 -16.60 -11.01
CA ALA A 69 26.07 -17.21 -11.45
C ALA A 69 25.04 -16.12 -11.83
N LYS A 70 24.86 -15.13 -10.97
CA LYS A 70 23.97 -13.99 -11.20
C LYS A 70 24.35 -13.19 -12.45
N ARG A 71 25.65 -12.95 -12.71
CA ARG A 71 26.12 -12.22 -13.87
C ARG A 71 25.72 -12.90 -15.19
N PHE A 72 25.64 -14.22 -15.20
CA PHE A 72 25.31 -15.00 -16.39
C PHE A 72 23.91 -15.60 -16.38
N GLY A 73 23.04 -15.16 -15.46
CA GLY A 73 21.64 -15.60 -15.39
C GLY A 73 21.47 -17.08 -15.03
N MET A 74 22.46 -17.65 -14.33
CA MET A 74 22.46 -19.04 -13.86
C MET A 74 22.17 -19.08 -12.35
N SER A 75 21.59 -20.16 -11.88
CA SER A 75 21.61 -20.51 -10.46
C SER A 75 23.01 -21.00 -10.05
N VAL A 76 23.34 -20.94 -8.77
CA VAL A 76 24.61 -21.48 -8.27
C VAL A 76 24.74 -22.97 -8.57
N GLY A 77 23.66 -23.72 -8.39
CA GLY A 77 23.62 -25.17 -8.69
C GLY A 77 23.85 -25.50 -10.17
N GLU A 78 23.34 -24.70 -11.08
CA GLU A 78 23.59 -24.85 -12.53
C GLU A 78 25.06 -24.56 -12.85
N LEU A 79 25.64 -23.51 -12.26
CA LEU A 79 27.05 -23.18 -12.45
C LEU A 79 27.97 -24.25 -11.86
N GLU A 80 27.63 -24.81 -10.70
CA GLU A 80 28.33 -25.95 -10.08
C GLU A 80 28.26 -27.19 -10.96
N THR A 81 27.08 -27.55 -11.44
CA THR A 81 26.87 -28.71 -12.30
C THR A 81 27.62 -28.58 -13.62
N ALA A 82 27.57 -27.40 -14.26
CA ALA A 82 28.25 -27.14 -15.53
C ALA A 82 29.78 -27.24 -15.43
N ASN A 83 30.31 -27.11 -14.20
CA ASN A 83 31.76 -27.06 -13.93
C ASN A 83 32.25 -28.18 -13.01
N ASP A 84 31.44 -29.19 -12.69
CA ASP A 84 31.76 -30.31 -11.80
C ASP A 84 32.26 -29.84 -10.41
N LEU A 85 31.75 -28.69 -9.91
CA LEU A 85 32.17 -28.18 -8.61
C LEU A 85 31.48 -28.96 -7.49
N ARG A 86 32.21 -29.23 -6.41
CA ARG A 86 31.68 -29.95 -5.25
C ARG A 86 31.46 -29.02 -4.03
N SER A 87 31.75 -27.74 -4.18
CA SER A 87 31.59 -26.69 -3.18
C SER A 87 31.68 -25.32 -3.85
N ASP A 88 31.22 -24.27 -3.14
CA ASP A 88 31.25 -22.86 -3.58
C ASP A 88 32.70 -22.29 -3.67
N ASN A 89 33.72 -23.07 -3.37
CA ASN A 89 35.12 -22.63 -3.38
C ASN A 89 35.64 -22.58 -4.82
N ILE A 90 35.94 -21.36 -5.28
CA ILE A 90 36.57 -21.09 -6.56
C ILE A 90 37.91 -20.42 -6.39
N ALA A 91 38.86 -20.67 -7.29
CA ALA A 91 40.21 -20.10 -7.23
C ALA A 91 40.40 -19.00 -8.27
N VAL A 92 41.13 -17.93 -7.93
CA VAL A 92 41.51 -16.90 -8.88
C VAL A 92 42.25 -17.51 -10.06
N GLY A 93 41.83 -17.16 -11.28
CA GLY A 93 42.35 -17.75 -12.53
C GLY A 93 41.65 -19.03 -12.94
N GLN A 94 40.70 -19.56 -12.17
CA GLN A 94 39.87 -20.72 -12.57
C GLN A 94 38.93 -20.32 -13.71
N ALA A 95 38.92 -21.11 -14.78
CA ALA A 95 37.97 -20.94 -15.85
C ALA A 95 36.68 -21.69 -15.55
N LEU A 96 35.54 -20.98 -15.56
CA LEU A 96 34.21 -21.53 -15.35
C LEU A 96 33.44 -21.47 -16.67
N LYS A 97 32.82 -22.58 -17.07
CA LYS A 97 31.84 -22.58 -18.15
C LYS A 97 30.61 -21.83 -17.69
N VAL A 98 30.20 -20.80 -18.45
CA VAL A 98 29.00 -20.01 -18.20
C VAL A 98 28.14 -20.04 -19.45
N ALA A 99 26.85 -20.13 -19.30
CA ALA A 99 25.96 -20.04 -20.46
C ALA A 99 26.11 -18.64 -21.09
N ALA A 100 26.27 -18.56 -22.39
CA ALA A 100 26.15 -17.28 -23.07
C ALA A 100 24.73 -16.76 -22.82
N ALA A 101 24.63 -15.52 -22.36
CA ALA A 101 23.33 -14.86 -22.25
C ALA A 101 22.81 -14.65 -23.69
N ASP A 102 22.15 -15.63 -24.26
CA ASP A 102 21.34 -15.45 -25.45
C ASP A 102 20.21 -14.49 -25.05
N ALA A 103 20.24 -13.31 -25.65
CA ALA A 103 19.15 -12.34 -25.59
C ALA A 103 17.97 -12.92 -26.42
N GLY A 104 17.30 -13.89 -25.89
CA GLY A 104 16.17 -14.54 -26.53
C GLY A 104 15.75 -15.77 -25.76
N ALA A 105 14.81 -15.59 -24.85
CA ALA A 105 13.86 -16.56 -24.38
C ALA A 105 14.40 -17.97 -24.08
N SER A 106 14.49 -18.29 -22.82
CA SER A 106 13.94 -19.56 -22.34
C SER A 106 13.54 -19.38 -20.89
N ALA A 107 12.39 -18.80 -20.63
CA ALA A 107 11.58 -19.26 -19.53
C ALA A 107 11.33 -20.74 -19.83
N SER A 108 11.96 -21.63 -19.06
CA SER A 108 11.57 -23.02 -19.04
C SER A 108 10.09 -23.05 -18.71
N ALA A 109 9.28 -23.48 -19.65
CA ALA A 109 7.90 -23.84 -19.41
C ALA A 109 7.87 -25.01 -18.43
N ALA A 110 7.97 -24.72 -17.16
CA ALA A 110 7.49 -25.58 -16.10
C ALA A 110 5.97 -25.36 -16.06
N GLY A 111 5.25 -26.41 -16.36
CA GLY A 111 3.85 -26.69 -16.20
C GLY A 111 2.90 -25.49 -16.09
N ALA A 112 2.55 -24.85 -17.20
CA ALA A 112 1.45 -23.89 -17.24
C ALA A 112 0.13 -24.61 -17.02
N THR A 113 -0.36 -24.62 -15.80
CA THR A 113 -1.80 -24.76 -15.54
C THR A 113 -2.45 -23.41 -15.84
N GLY A 114 -2.77 -23.16 -17.13
CA GLY A 114 -3.61 -22.04 -17.59
C GLY A 114 -2.98 -20.64 -17.51
N ASP A 115 -3.32 -19.78 -18.46
CA ASP A 115 -2.81 -18.41 -18.69
C ASP A 115 -3.00 -17.37 -17.55
N LYS A 116 -3.41 -17.79 -16.33
CA LYS A 116 -3.76 -16.91 -15.22
C LYS A 116 -2.66 -16.85 -14.17
N PRO A 117 -2.14 -15.65 -13.82
CA PRO A 117 -1.14 -15.52 -12.77
C PRO A 117 -1.75 -15.75 -11.37
N ASN A 118 -0.97 -16.25 -10.43
CA ASN A 118 -1.28 -16.13 -9.02
C ASN A 118 -1.14 -14.68 -8.55
N ILE A 119 -1.78 -14.34 -7.44
CA ILE A 119 -1.73 -12.99 -6.88
C ILE A 119 -1.38 -13.08 -5.39
N LEU A 120 -0.24 -12.51 -5.01
CA LEU A 120 0.15 -12.24 -3.63
C LEU A 120 0.10 -10.73 -3.40
N PHE A 121 -0.88 -10.26 -2.62
CA PHE A 121 -0.99 -8.87 -2.24
C PHE A 121 -0.62 -8.68 -0.78
N ILE A 122 0.50 -8.02 -0.52
CA ILE A 122 1.06 -7.79 0.81
C ILE A 122 0.70 -6.37 1.23
N MET A 123 -0.06 -6.23 2.30
CA MET A 123 -0.44 -4.92 2.83
C MET A 123 0.04 -4.75 4.25
N GLY A 124 0.93 -3.77 4.44
CA GLY A 124 1.34 -3.31 5.76
C GLY A 124 0.31 -2.41 6.44
N ASP A 125 0.69 -1.83 7.55
CA ASP A 125 -0.14 -0.99 8.39
C ASP A 125 0.67 0.24 8.82
N ASP A 126 0.22 1.45 8.45
CA ASP A 126 0.84 2.73 8.79
C ASP A 126 2.28 2.95 8.27
N ILE A 127 2.70 2.26 7.22
CA ILE A 127 4.08 2.34 6.73
C ILE A 127 4.30 3.64 5.95
N GLY A 128 5.22 4.46 6.44
CA GLY A 128 5.62 5.68 5.75
C GLY A 128 6.51 5.42 4.53
N LEU A 129 6.50 6.37 3.59
CA LEU A 129 7.27 6.24 2.33
C LEU A 129 8.75 5.95 2.56
N MET A 130 9.34 6.48 3.64
CA MET A 130 10.77 6.37 3.92
C MET A 130 11.14 5.17 4.80
N GLN A 131 10.22 4.26 5.09
CA GLN A 131 10.53 3.06 5.87
C GLN A 131 11.16 1.93 5.04
N PRO A 132 10.68 1.57 3.84
CA PRO A 132 11.38 0.60 3.00
C PRO A 132 12.69 1.18 2.43
N LYS A 133 13.78 0.42 2.49
CA LYS A 133 15.12 0.87 2.05
C LYS A 133 15.16 1.29 0.59
N VAL A 134 14.38 0.65 -0.28
CA VAL A 134 14.31 1.01 -1.70
C VAL A 134 13.85 2.45 -1.92
N TYR A 135 13.13 3.07 -0.97
CA TYR A 135 12.74 4.48 -1.00
C TYR A 135 13.76 5.39 -0.30
N HIS A 136 14.23 5.04 0.90
CA HIS A 136 15.16 5.92 1.64
C HIS A 136 16.61 5.82 1.17
N ARG A 137 17.01 4.73 0.53
CA ARG A 137 18.32 4.53 -0.12
C ARG A 137 19.52 4.89 0.76
N GLY A 138 19.42 4.64 2.06
CA GLY A 138 20.46 4.94 3.05
C GLY A 138 20.36 6.31 3.73
N TRP A 139 19.30 7.08 3.49
CA TRP A 139 19.02 8.29 4.28
C TRP A 139 18.60 7.97 5.72
N MET A 140 18.04 6.79 5.91
CA MET A 140 17.63 6.28 7.21
C MET A 140 18.31 4.94 7.46
N VAL A 141 18.37 4.53 8.70
CA VAL A 141 18.73 3.17 9.09
C VAL A 141 17.57 2.22 8.78
N GLY A 142 17.85 0.93 8.79
CA GLY A 142 16.85 -0.12 8.50
C GLY A 142 17.06 -0.77 7.14
N GLU A 143 16.84 -2.05 7.12
CA GLU A 143 17.02 -2.90 5.94
C GLU A 143 15.72 -3.63 5.63
N THR A 144 15.35 -3.69 4.35
CA THR A 144 14.15 -4.38 3.86
C THR A 144 14.48 -5.18 2.60
N PRO A 145 15.42 -6.16 2.67
CA PRO A 145 15.94 -6.81 1.47
C PRO A 145 14.89 -7.54 0.65
N ASN A 146 13.84 -8.08 1.26
CA ASN A 146 12.79 -8.81 0.55
C ASN A 146 11.82 -7.84 -0.16
N ILE A 147 11.45 -6.73 0.48
CA ILE A 147 10.67 -5.66 -0.16
C ILE A 147 11.48 -5.01 -1.29
N ASP A 148 12.77 -4.74 -1.05
CA ASP A 148 13.69 -4.18 -2.05
C ASP A 148 13.81 -5.12 -3.27
N ARG A 149 13.85 -6.44 -3.04
CA ARG A 149 13.89 -7.45 -4.10
C ARG A 149 12.64 -7.37 -4.99
N ILE A 150 11.43 -7.24 -4.41
CA ILE A 150 10.19 -7.07 -5.19
C ILE A 150 10.33 -5.88 -6.14
N ALA A 151 10.84 -4.74 -5.65
CA ALA A 151 11.05 -3.54 -6.46
C ALA A 151 12.13 -3.72 -7.53
N GLN A 152 13.25 -4.37 -7.20
CA GLN A 152 14.39 -4.57 -8.10
C GLN A 152 14.06 -5.55 -9.23
N GLU A 153 13.34 -6.62 -8.93
CA GLU A 153 12.88 -7.62 -9.91
C GLU A 153 11.62 -7.18 -10.67
N GLY A 154 11.02 -6.04 -10.30
CA GLY A 154 9.83 -5.48 -10.91
C GLY A 154 9.86 -3.96 -10.98
N GLY A 155 9.01 -3.26 -10.22
CA GLY A 155 8.94 -1.81 -10.27
C GLY A 155 8.56 -1.14 -8.96
N ILE A 156 8.89 0.15 -8.89
CA ILE A 156 8.64 1.04 -7.75
C ILE A 156 7.70 2.18 -8.17
N PHE A 157 6.68 2.47 -7.36
CA PHE A 157 5.76 3.58 -7.60
C PHE A 157 6.20 4.83 -6.85
N MET A 158 6.46 5.91 -7.58
CA MET A 158 6.85 7.21 -7.03
C MET A 158 5.64 8.14 -6.80
N ASP A 159 4.47 7.78 -7.30
CA ASP A 159 3.24 8.57 -7.18
C ASP A 159 2.04 7.65 -6.85
N TYR A 160 2.18 6.90 -5.76
CA TYR A 160 1.13 6.03 -5.24
C TYR A 160 0.38 6.71 -4.11
N SER A 161 -0.95 6.69 -4.21
CA SER A 161 -1.86 7.19 -3.17
C SER A 161 -2.62 6.02 -2.56
N ALA A 162 -2.36 5.73 -1.29
CA ALA A 162 -3.25 4.92 -0.47
C ALA A 162 -4.49 5.74 -0.06
N MET A 163 -5.08 5.49 1.11
CA MET A 163 -6.16 6.33 1.64
C MET A 163 -5.74 6.96 2.97
N GLN A 164 -6.65 7.74 3.53
CA GLN A 164 -6.36 8.55 4.73
C GLN A 164 -6.16 7.72 6.01
N SER A 165 -6.65 6.47 6.07
CA SER A 165 -6.59 5.64 7.28
C SER A 165 -6.77 4.16 6.96
N CYS A 166 -6.47 3.29 7.93
CA CYS A 166 -6.44 1.84 7.76
C CYS A 166 -7.73 1.26 7.17
N THR A 167 -8.87 1.49 7.81
CA THR A 167 -10.18 1.01 7.32
C THR A 167 -10.45 1.53 5.90
N SER A 168 -10.17 2.81 5.67
CA SER A 168 -10.38 3.46 4.38
C SER A 168 -9.49 2.86 3.28
N GLY A 169 -8.21 2.64 3.56
CA GLY A 169 -7.27 2.06 2.60
C GLY A 169 -7.60 0.61 2.24
N ARG A 170 -7.92 -0.18 3.26
CA ARG A 170 -8.31 -1.59 3.08
C ARG A 170 -9.62 -1.69 2.31
N ALA A 171 -10.62 -0.86 2.64
CA ALA A 171 -11.87 -0.79 1.89
C ALA A 171 -11.64 -0.37 0.43
N ALA A 172 -10.85 0.67 0.18
CA ALA A 172 -10.59 1.16 -1.17
C ALA A 172 -9.88 0.12 -2.07
N PHE A 173 -8.84 -0.54 -1.55
CA PHE A 173 -8.19 -1.65 -2.23
C PHE A 173 -9.16 -2.77 -2.56
N PHE A 174 -9.91 -3.22 -1.55
CA PHE A 174 -10.73 -4.41 -1.65
C PHE A 174 -11.98 -4.24 -2.51
N THR A 175 -12.52 -3.00 -2.57
CA THR A 175 -13.78 -2.71 -3.26
C THR A 175 -13.63 -1.92 -4.56
N GLY A 176 -12.47 -1.31 -4.82
CA GLY A 176 -12.26 -0.41 -5.95
C GLY A 176 -13.07 0.90 -5.87
N MET A 177 -13.56 1.25 -4.68
CA MET A 177 -14.41 2.41 -4.45
C MET A 177 -13.79 3.36 -3.42
N TYR A 178 -14.11 4.66 -3.50
CA TYR A 178 -13.74 5.57 -2.42
C TYR A 178 -14.43 5.20 -1.10
N PRO A 179 -13.73 5.39 0.03
CA PRO A 179 -14.24 5.03 1.37
C PRO A 179 -15.62 5.62 1.70
N VAL A 180 -15.92 6.82 1.21
CA VAL A 180 -17.24 7.46 1.40
C VAL A 180 -18.35 6.67 0.71
N ARG A 181 -18.08 6.10 -0.46
CA ARG A 181 -19.06 5.27 -1.18
C ARG A 181 -19.30 3.93 -0.47
N VAL A 182 -18.26 3.37 0.15
CA VAL A 182 -18.38 2.18 0.99
C VAL A 182 -19.04 2.49 2.34
N GLY A 183 -18.90 3.74 2.82
CA GLY A 183 -19.30 4.18 4.15
C GLY A 183 -18.31 3.78 5.25
N LEU A 184 -17.01 3.63 4.91
CA LEU A 184 -15.93 3.23 5.81
C LEU A 184 -14.79 4.27 5.77
N THR A 185 -15.05 5.45 6.28
CA THR A 185 -14.22 6.65 6.10
C THR A 185 -13.20 6.92 7.21
N VAL A 186 -13.36 6.32 8.37
CA VAL A 186 -12.49 6.49 9.54
C VAL A 186 -12.06 5.13 10.08
N PRO A 187 -10.97 5.04 10.85
CA PRO A 187 -10.61 3.78 11.50
C PRO A 187 -11.79 3.28 12.33
N GLN A 188 -12.22 2.06 12.07
CA GLN A 188 -13.30 1.46 12.84
C GLN A 188 -12.77 0.95 14.18
N LEU A 189 -13.62 1.03 15.18
CA LEU A 189 -13.38 0.48 16.51
C LEU A 189 -14.34 -0.68 16.78
N PRO A 190 -14.01 -1.59 17.70
CA PRO A 190 -14.91 -2.65 18.09
C PRO A 190 -16.30 -2.14 18.47
N GLY A 191 -17.34 -2.76 17.90
CA GLY A 191 -18.72 -2.33 18.08
C GLY A 191 -19.14 -1.10 17.27
N SER A 192 -18.34 -0.67 16.30
CA SER A 192 -18.73 0.42 15.37
C SER A 192 -20.02 0.07 14.62
N PRO A 193 -20.90 1.07 14.36
CA PRO A 193 -22.12 0.89 13.60
C PRO A 193 -21.89 0.69 12.08
N ALA A 194 -20.64 0.86 11.60
CA ALA A 194 -20.30 0.71 10.21
C ALA A 194 -19.36 -0.47 9.99
N TRP A 195 -19.67 -1.26 8.97
CA TRP A 195 -18.90 -2.44 8.56
C TRP A 195 -19.10 -2.71 7.07
N LEU A 196 -18.31 -3.59 6.48
CA LEU A 196 -18.47 -3.96 5.07
C LEU A 196 -19.81 -4.67 4.85
N ARG A 197 -20.70 -4.02 4.12
CA ARG A 197 -22.08 -4.50 3.90
C ARG A 197 -22.14 -5.58 2.84
N GLN A 198 -23.05 -6.54 3.02
CA GLN A 198 -23.34 -7.54 2.00
C GLN A 198 -23.81 -6.91 0.69
N GLY A 199 -23.34 -7.47 -0.43
CA GLY A 199 -23.58 -6.94 -1.77
C GLY A 199 -22.64 -5.79 -2.18
N THR A 200 -21.68 -5.41 -1.34
CA THR A 200 -20.57 -4.51 -1.74
C THR A 200 -19.64 -5.27 -2.69
N PRO A 201 -19.24 -4.68 -3.83
CA PRO A 201 -18.24 -5.27 -4.72
C PRO A 201 -16.92 -5.54 -3.99
N THR A 202 -16.38 -6.76 -4.16
CA THR A 202 -15.12 -7.16 -3.54
C THR A 202 -14.23 -7.91 -4.51
N LEU A 203 -12.93 -7.63 -4.47
CA LEU A 203 -11.93 -8.27 -5.32
C LEU A 203 -11.93 -9.80 -5.14
N ALA A 204 -11.99 -10.28 -3.90
CA ALA A 204 -11.94 -11.71 -3.61
C ALA A 204 -13.14 -12.45 -4.23
N LYS A 205 -14.36 -11.89 -4.16
CA LYS A 205 -15.54 -12.53 -4.76
C LYS A 205 -15.43 -12.62 -6.28
N ILE A 206 -14.91 -11.58 -6.94
CA ILE A 206 -14.70 -11.61 -8.39
C ILE A 206 -13.64 -12.65 -8.75
N LEU A 207 -12.51 -12.68 -8.05
CA LEU A 207 -11.43 -13.64 -8.31
C LEU A 207 -11.88 -15.08 -8.04
N LEU A 208 -12.65 -15.30 -6.98
CA LEU A 208 -13.25 -16.61 -6.69
C LEU A 208 -14.13 -17.08 -7.86
N ASP A 209 -15.00 -16.21 -8.38
CA ASP A 209 -15.86 -16.52 -9.52
C ASP A 209 -15.06 -16.68 -10.84
N LEU A 210 -13.86 -16.11 -10.91
CA LEU A 210 -12.89 -16.36 -11.99
C LEU A 210 -12.10 -17.66 -11.80
N GLY A 211 -12.36 -18.43 -10.73
CA GLY A 211 -11.79 -19.74 -10.47
C GLY A 211 -10.53 -19.76 -9.61
N TYR A 212 -10.22 -18.67 -8.92
CA TYR A 212 -9.12 -18.60 -7.95
C TYR A 212 -9.47 -19.28 -6.63
N ASN A 213 -8.49 -19.88 -5.97
CA ASN A 213 -8.54 -20.13 -4.55
C ASN A 213 -8.22 -18.82 -3.80
N THR A 214 -8.95 -18.46 -2.75
CA THR A 214 -8.86 -17.16 -2.12
C THR A 214 -8.63 -17.27 -0.62
N GLY A 215 -7.60 -16.59 -0.10
CA GLY A 215 -7.25 -16.56 1.32
C GLY A 215 -6.86 -15.17 1.79
N GLN A 216 -7.20 -14.85 3.03
CA GLN A 216 -6.75 -13.63 3.71
C GLN A 216 -6.14 -14.00 5.06
N PHE A 217 -4.94 -13.47 5.35
CA PHE A 217 -4.23 -13.73 6.60
C PHE A 217 -3.74 -12.43 7.22
N GLY A 218 -4.11 -12.20 8.48
CA GLY A 218 -3.76 -11.02 9.25
C GLY A 218 -4.91 -10.01 9.41
N LYS A 219 -4.59 -8.72 9.51
CA LYS A 219 -5.57 -7.65 9.79
C LYS A 219 -6.62 -7.52 8.68
N ASN A 220 -7.90 -7.48 9.07
CA ASN A 220 -9.01 -7.18 8.16
C ASN A 220 -9.44 -5.71 8.21
N HIS A 221 -9.87 -5.22 9.37
CA HIS A 221 -10.30 -3.85 9.66
C HIS A 221 -11.52 -3.34 8.89
N LEU A 222 -12.44 -4.23 8.50
CA LEU A 222 -13.67 -3.88 7.75
C LEU A 222 -14.96 -4.17 8.52
N GLY A 223 -14.84 -4.37 9.85
CA GLY A 223 -15.95 -4.61 10.76
C GLY A 223 -15.82 -5.91 11.55
N ASP A 224 -16.67 -6.07 12.57
CA ASP A 224 -16.72 -7.22 13.48
C ASP A 224 -18.07 -7.94 13.48
N HIS A 225 -18.95 -7.56 12.57
CA HIS A 225 -20.19 -8.29 12.32
C HIS A 225 -19.91 -9.56 11.51
N THR A 226 -20.64 -10.62 11.79
CA THR A 226 -20.51 -11.91 11.08
C THR A 226 -20.57 -11.72 9.55
N GLU A 227 -21.46 -10.85 9.09
CA GLU A 227 -21.62 -10.54 7.67
C GLU A 227 -20.48 -9.72 7.07
N SER A 228 -19.58 -9.16 7.89
CA SER A 228 -18.44 -8.36 7.42
C SER A 228 -17.11 -9.12 7.42
N LEU A 229 -17.11 -10.35 7.90
CA LEU A 229 -15.91 -11.17 7.95
C LEU A 229 -15.44 -11.54 6.53
N PRO A 230 -14.13 -11.72 6.31
CA PRO A 230 -13.58 -11.97 4.99
C PRO A 230 -14.24 -13.10 4.21
N THR A 231 -14.58 -14.18 4.91
CA THR A 231 -15.21 -15.36 4.30
C THR A 231 -16.68 -15.16 3.91
N ALA A 232 -17.30 -14.06 4.31
CA ALA A 232 -18.61 -13.62 3.82
C ALA A 232 -18.49 -12.71 2.56
N HIS A 233 -17.25 -12.41 2.10
CA HIS A 233 -16.95 -11.48 1.03
C HIS A 233 -16.02 -12.04 -0.05
N GLY A 234 -16.04 -13.37 -0.25
CA GLY A 234 -15.33 -14.02 -1.33
C GLY A 234 -14.02 -14.70 -0.96
N PHE A 235 -13.57 -14.64 0.29
CA PHE A 235 -12.47 -15.48 0.76
C PHE A 235 -12.97 -16.85 1.19
N GLN A 236 -12.21 -17.89 0.85
CA GLN A 236 -12.50 -19.26 1.29
C GLN A 236 -11.85 -19.56 2.64
N GLU A 237 -10.80 -18.86 3.02
CA GLU A 237 -10.13 -19.02 4.30
C GLU A 237 -9.62 -17.67 4.84
N TYR A 238 -9.74 -17.50 6.14
CA TYR A 238 -9.27 -16.36 6.89
C TYR A 238 -8.68 -16.80 8.23
N LEU A 239 -7.49 -16.32 8.56
CA LEU A 239 -6.96 -16.30 9.92
C LEU A 239 -6.43 -14.91 10.22
N GLY A 240 -6.96 -14.24 11.23
CA GLY A 240 -6.51 -12.90 11.54
C GLY A 240 -7.27 -12.22 12.67
N TYR A 241 -7.08 -10.92 12.73
CA TYR A 241 -7.69 -10.04 13.72
C TYR A 241 -8.41 -8.89 13.01
N LEU A 242 -9.44 -8.35 13.68
CA LEU A 242 -10.43 -7.51 13.01
C LEU A 242 -10.13 -6.02 13.08
N TYR A 243 -9.21 -5.59 13.97
CA TYR A 243 -8.89 -4.18 14.21
C TYR A 243 -7.37 -3.96 14.27
N HIS A 244 -6.91 -2.77 14.65
CA HIS A 244 -5.50 -2.51 14.95
C HIS A 244 -5.07 -3.15 16.27
N LEU A 245 -3.78 -3.32 16.49
CA LEU A 245 -3.27 -4.09 17.63
C LEU A 245 -3.69 -3.51 18.98
N ASP A 246 -3.63 -2.19 19.16
CA ASP A 246 -4.05 -1.53 20.39
C ASP A 246 -5.54 -1.70 20.71
N ALA A 247 -6.39 -1.94 19.70
CA ALA A 247 -7.78 -2.31 19.92
C ALA A 247 -7.99 -3.82 20.17
N MET A 248 -7.06 -4.66 19.76
CA MET A 248 -7.10 -6.10 20.05
C MET A 248 -6.59 -6.39 21.45
N GLU A 249 -5.52 -5.75 21.84
CA GLU A 249 -4.90 -5.82 23.16
C GLU A 249 -5.25 -4.57 23.96
N GLN A 250 -5.39 -4.73 25.24
CA GLN A 250 -5.53 -3.58 26.12
C GLN A 250 -4.19 -2.92 26.32
N VAL A 251 -4.01 -1.94 25.51
CA VAL A 251 -2.96 -0.95 25.43
C VAL A 251 -1.82 -0.94 26.43
N SER A 252 -0.74 -0.83 25.87
CA SER A 252 0.54 -0.12 25.96
C SER A 252 0.81 0.84 27.12
N PHE A 253 -0.14 1.18 27.98
CA PHE A 253 0.11 1.96 29.18
C PHE A 253 -0.15 1.10 30.41
N PRO A 254 0.88 0.47 30.99
CA PRO A 254 0.73 -0.42 32.15
C PRO A 254 -0.03 0.22 33.31
N ASP A 255 0.00 1.54 33.42
CA ASP A 255 -0.67 2.29 34.48
C ASP A 255 -2.16 2.56 34.19
N LEU A 256 -2.58 2.57 32.92
CA LEU A 256 -4.00 2.65 32.53
C LEU A 256 -4.73 1.33 32.76
N ASN A 257 -4.04 0.21 32.78
CA ASN A 257 -4.62 -1.08 33.13
C ASN A 257 -5.08 -1.18 34.60
N LYS A 258 -4.73 -0.19 35.40
CA LYS A 258 -5.10 -0.12 36.83
C LYS A 258 -6.17 0.93 37.14
N THR A 259 -6.63 1.68 36.14
CA THR A 259 -7.62 2.73 36.37
C THR A 259 -9.04 2.26 36.10
N PRO A 260 -10.05 2.80 36.79
CA PRO A 260 -11.47 2.51 36.55
C PRO A 260 -11.96 2.86 35.14
N THR A 261 -11.11 3.41 34.27
CA THR A 261 -11.41 3.75 32.89
C THR A 261 -11.80 2.52 32.07
N ASP A 262 -11.28 1.35 32.42
CA ASP A 262 -11.70 0.07 31.83
C ASP A 262 -13.18 -0.23 32.09
N GLN A 263 -13.73 0.33 33.16
CA GLN A 263 -15.14 0.20 33.51
C GLN A 263 -16.03 1.21 32.77
N LEU A 264 -15.46 2.31 32.27
CA LEU A 264 -16.18 3.36 31.56
C LEU A 264 -16.25 3.13 30.04
N VAL A 265 -15.25 2.45 29.46
CA VAL A 265 -15.11 2.28 28.01
C VAL A 265 -15.68 0.95 27.52
N ALA A 266 -15.78 -0.03 28.38
CA ALA A 266 -16.33 -1.34 28.02
C ALA A 266 -17.36 -1.78 29.05
N PRO A 267 -18.66 -1.73 28.73
CA PRO A 267 -19.60 -2.54 29.49
C PRO A 267 -19.10 -3.98 29.42
N PRO A 268 -19.07 -4.71 30.55
CA PRO A 268 -18.60 -6.09 30.54
C PRO A 268 -19.39 -6.86 29.48
N CYS A 269 -18.72 -7.68 28.71
CA CYS A 269 -19.32 -8.56 27.70
C CYS A 269 -20.33 -9.55 28.29
N LYS A 270 -20.57 -9.46 29.55
CA LYS A 270 -21.57 -10.24 30.24
C LYS A 270 -22.96 -9.74 29.84
N ASN A 271 -23.57 -10.46 28.89
CA ASN A 271 -25.00 -10.48 28.62
C ASN A 271 -25.62 -9.31 27.83
N THR A 272 -24.87 -8.50 27.12
CA THR A 272 -25.49 -7.57 26.18
C THR A 272 -25.16 -8.01 24.74
N PRO A 273 -26.09 -8.63 24.01
CA PRO A 273 -25.92 -8.87 22.59
C PRO A 273 -25.72 -7.52 21.91
N VAL A 274 -24.67 -7.40 21.09
CA VAL A 274 -24.57 -6.23 20.22
C VAL A 274 -25.72 -6.35 19.22
N PRO A 275 -26.58 -5.32 19.08
CA PRO A 275 -27.70 -5.38 18.16
C PRO A 275 -27.23 -5.75 16.74
N GLY A 276 -27.84 -6.75 16.13
CA GLY A 276 -27.56 -7.20 14.78
C GLY A 276 -26.66 -8.43 14.65
N LEU A 277 -26.00 -8.90 15.71
CA LEU A 277 -25.15 -10.11 15.66
C LEU A 277 -25.87 -11.39 16.08
N ALA A 278 -26.86 -11.28 16.92
CA ALA A 278 -27.60 -12.45 17.41
C ALA A 278 -28.54 -13.08 16.36
N GLU A 279 -28.71 -12.43 15.21
CA GLU A 279 -29.77 -12.80 14.26
C GLU A 279 -29.23 -13.43 12.95
N VAL A 280 -27.90 -13.61 12.81
CA VAL A 280 -27.31 -14.16 11.58
C VAL A 280 -26.92 -15.61 11.77
N PRO A 281 -27.47 -16.56 10.98
CA PRO A 281 -27.06 -17.96 11.02
C PRO A 281 -25.57 -18.11 10.69
N GLY A 282 -24.83 -18.86 11.48
CA GLY A 282 -23.38 -19.04 11.31
C GLY A 282 -22.53 -17.97 12.00
N ALA A 283 -23.14 -17.16 12.88
CA ALA A 283 -22.43 -16.20 13.69
C ALA A 283 -21.29 -16.85 14.47
N VAL A 284 -20.11 -16.26 14.39
CA VAL A 284 -19.06 -16.42 15.40
C VAL A 284 -19.70 -16.13 16.75
N ASP A 285 -19.41 -16.94 17.77
CA ASP A 285 -20.00 -16.73 19.09
C ASP A 285 -19.94 -15.25 19.47
N PRO A 286 -21.09 -14.55 19.62
CA PRO A 286 -21.12 -13.13 19.93
C PRO A 286 -20.33 -12.77 21.19
N LYS A 287 -20.08 -13.76 22.05
CA LYS A 287 -19.30 -13.56 23.29
C LYS A 287 -17.81 -13.36 23.02
N THR A 288 -17.31 -13.78 21.88
CA THR A 288 -15.87 -13.72 21.58
C THR A 288 -15.49 -12.65 20.58
N THR A 289 -16.31 -12.41 19.55
CA THR A 289 -15.98 -11.43 18.49
C THR A 289 -16.49 -10.02 18.74
N THR A 290 -17.50 -9.87 19.58
CA THR A 290 -18.13 -8.59 19.87
C THR A 290 -17.84 -8.08 21.25
N CYS A 291 -17.03 -8.82 21.98
CA CYS A 291 -16.57 -8.37 23.28
C CYS A 291 -15.68 -7.14 23.12
N LEU A 292 -16.17 -6.02 23.61
CA LEU A 292 -15.40 -4.78 23.68
C LEU A 292 -14.26 -4.86 24.70
N THR A 293 -14.24 -5.92 25.53
CA THR A 293 -13.21 -6.12 26.55
C THR A 293 -12.01 -6.86 25.95
N PRO A 294 -10.84 -6.24 25.88
CA PRO A 294 -9.61 -6.91 25.49
C PRO A 294 -9.13 -7.94 26.54
N PRO A 295 -8.22 -8.86 26.19
CA PRO A 295 -7.70 -9.07 24.84
C PRO A 295 -8.71 -9.83 23.95
N ARG A 296 -8.86 -9.35 22.70
CA ARG A 296 -9.75 -9.94 21.70
C ARG A 296 -9.11 -11.12 20.99
N PRO A 297 -9.89 -12.07 20.49
CA PRO A 297 -9.34 -13.26 19.87
C PRO A 297 -8.79 -13.02 18.48
N LEU A 298 -7.82 -13.84 18.09
CA LEU A 298 -7.56 -14.19 16.71
C LEU A 298 -8.71 -15.07 16.22
N ILE A 299 -9.16 -14.89 14.98
CA ILE A 299 -10.32 -15.57 14.42
C ILE A 299 -9.90 -16.36 13.19
N ALA A 300 -10.29 -17.63 13.13
CA ALA A 300 -10.18 -18.45 11.94
C ALA A 300 -11.57 -18.70 11.34
N CYS A 301 -11.71 -18.41 10.06
CA CYS A 301 -12.94 -18.65 9.32
C CYS A 301 -12.69 -19.42 8.03
N THR A 302 -13.67 -20.25 7.63
CA THR A 302 -13.70 -20.93 6.33
C THR A 302 -15.06 -20.76 5.68
N SER A 303 -15.10 -20.74 4.35
CA SER A 303 -16.31 -20.81 3.53
C SER A 303 -15.98 -21.48 2.21
N SER A 304 -16.73 -22.47 1.80
CA SER A 304 -16.44 -23.22 0.57
C SER A 304 -16.61 -22.38 -0.71
N ASP A 305 -17.47 -21.37 -0.67
CA ASP A 305 -17.85 -20.50 -1.79
C ASP A 305 -17.70 -19.01 -1.49
N GLY A 306 -17.04 -18.67 -0.37
CA GLY A 306 -16.83 -17.27 0.04
C GLY A 306 -18.12 -16.53 0.39
N SER A 307 -19.17 -17.25 0.79
CA SER A 307 -20.46 -16.69 1.18
C SER A 307 -20.68 -16.75 2.69
N LEU A 308 -21.56 -15.87 3.16
CA LEU A 308 -22.00 -15.84 4.56
C LEU A 308 -22.71 -17.14 4.97
N GLU A 309 -23.50 -17.72 4.08
CA GLU A 309 -24.32 -18.90 4.33
C GLU A 309 -23.46 -20.15 4.61
N ASN A 310 -22.28 -20.22 4.00
CA ASN A 310 -21.36 -21.35 4.15
C ASN A 310 -20.17 -21.03 5.07
N GLN A 311 -20.23 -19.90 5.77
CA GLN A 311 -19.17 -19.44 6.66
C GLN A 311 -19.20 -20.21 7.99
N THR A 312 -18.04 -20.67 8.41
CA THR A 312 -17.81 -21.22 9.76
C THR A 312 -16.59 -20.53 10.36
N CYS A 313 -16.73 -20.03 11.59
CA CYS A 313 -15.66 -19.34 12.29
C CYS A 313 -15.44 -19.90 13.68
N LYS A 314 -14.20 -19.80 14.17
CA LYS A 314 -13.81 -20.19 15.53
C LYS A 314 -12.85 -19.16 16.13
N ASP A 315 -12.85 -19.12 17.45
CA ASP A 315 -11.91 -18.37 18.27
C ASP A 315 -10.61 -19.16 18.41
N GLU A 316 -9.49 -18.54 18.04
CA GLU A 316 -8.13 -19.10 18.15
C GLU A 316 -7.37 -18.55 19.38
N GLY A 317 -8.11 -18.02 20.34
CA GLY A 317 -7.59 -17.49 21.58
C GLY A 317 -7.17 -16.03 21.52
N PRO A 318 -6.95 -15.42 22.70
CA PRO A 318 -6.74 -13.98 22.83
C PRO A 318 -5.41 -13.51 22.22
N VAL A 319 -5.42 -12.35 21.59
CA VAL A 319 -4.22 -11.61 21.18
C VAL A 319 -3.71 -10.85 22.39
N THR A 320 -2.83 -11.48 23.17
CA THR A 320 -2.19 -10.87 24.33
C THR A 320 -0.94 -10.09 23.90
N LEU A 321 -0.41 -9.22 24.78
CA LEU A 321 0.86 -8.51 24.54
C LEU A 321 2.00 -9.47 24.22
N GLU A 322 2.06 -10.62 24.91
CA GLU A 322 3.10 -11.62 24.63
C GLU A 322 2.91 -12.28 23.26
N ARG A 323 1.66 -12.65 22.89
CA ARG A 323 1.35 -13.20 21.57
C ARG A 323 1.61 -12.22 20.45
N SER A 324 1.38 -10.92 20.68
CA SER A 324 1.58 -9.88 19.67
C SER A 324 3.05 -9.74 19.22
N LYS A 325 4.01 -10.18 20.05
CA LYS A 325 5.43 -10.20 19.68
C LYS A 325 5.72 -11.14 18.51
N THR A 326 5.07 -12.31 18.49
CA THR A 326 5.28 -13.38 17.50
C THR A 326 4.07 -13.56 16.58
N LEU A 327 3.08 -12.70 16.68
CA LEU A 327 1.90 -12.75 15.82
C LEU A 327 2.24 -12.61 14.32
N PRO A 328 3.26 -11.82 13.90
CA PRO A 328 3.71 -11.81 12.51
C PRO A 328 4.11 -13.18 11.99
N GLU A 329 4.87 -13.95 12.77
CA GLU A 329 5.32 -15.30 12.43
C GLU A 329 4.14 -16.29 12.40
N GLU A 330 3.20 -16.18 13.34
CA GLU A 330 1.99 -17.00 13.37
C GLU A 330 1.13 -16.81 12.12
N ILE A 331 0.88 -15.56 11.74
CA ILE A 331 0.13 -15.21 10.51
C ILE A 331 0.87 -15.70 9.26
N SER A 332 2.21 -15.53 9.22
CA SER A 332 3.03 -15.97 8.09
C SER A 332 3.02 -17.49 7.94
N SER A 333 3.13 -18.22 9.06
CA SER A 333 3.05 -19.68 9.06
C SER A 333 1.72 -20.19 8.52
N ALA A 334 0.62 -19.58 8.96
CA ALA A 334 -0.71 -19.94 8.46
C ALA A 334 -0.89 -19.63 6.96
N ALA A 335 -0.34 -18.50 6.49
CA ALA A 335 -0.35 -18.16 5.06
C ALA A 335 0.48 -19.15 4.23
N ILE A 336 1.64 -19.59 4.74
CA ILE A 336 2.52 -20.58 4.11
C ILE A 336 1.83 -21.95 4.05
N ASP A 337 1.19 -22.38 5.13
CA ASP A 337 0.41 -23.63 5.18
C ASP A 337 -0.77 -23.60 4.20
N TRP A 338 -1.40 -22.43 4.07
CA TRP A 338 -2.48 -22.24 3.11
C TRP A 338 -1.96 -22.32 1.67
N LEU A 339 -0.82 -21.68 1.35
CA LEU A 339 -0.18 -21.78 0.04
C LEU A 339 0.15 -23.22 -0.31
N ASP A 340 0.66 -24.01 0.65
CA ASP A 340 0.96 -25.43 0.42
C ASP A 340 -0.27 -26.25 0.05
N ARG A 341 -1.41 -26.00 0.68
CA ARG A 341 -2.68 -26.66 0.38
C ARG A 341 -3.35 -26.17 -0.91
N ASN A 342 -3.06 -24.94 -1.31
CA ASN A 342 -3.62 -24.28 -2.50
C ASN A 342 -2.60 -24.10 -3.62
N ASP A 343 -1.55 -24.90 -3.60
CA ASP A 343 -0.57 -25.02 -4.66
C ASP A 343 -1.27 -25.30 -6.02
N PRO A 344 -1.03 -24.47 -7.05
CA PRO A 344 -1.61 -24.68 -8.38
C PRO A 344 -1.33 -26.05 -8.98
N GLU A 345 -0.16 -26.65 -8.71
CA GLU A 345 0.14 -28.02 -9.15
C GLU A 345 -0.80 -29.06 -8.50
N LYS A 346 -1.21 -28.82 -7.25
CA LYS A 346 -2.12 -29.72 -6.50
C LYS A 346 -3.59 -29.49 -6.84
N THR A 347 -3.98 -28.21 -7.01
CA THR A 347 -5.39 -27.81 -7.11
C THR A 347 -5.87 -27.59 -8.54
N GLY A 348 -4.96 -27.37 -9.49
CA GLY A 348 -5.26 -26.95 -10.85
C GLY A 348 -5.83 -25.52 -10.94
N LYS A 349 -5.71 -24.71 -9.88
CA LYS A 349 -6.28 -23.37 -9.78
C LYS A 349 -5.24 -22.36 -9.35
N PRO A 350 -5.24 -21.14 -9.91
CA PRO A 350 -4.45 -20.05 -9.38
C PRO A 350 -4.98 -19.62 -7.99
N PHE A 351 -4.16 -18.90 -7.23
CA PHE A 351 -4.56 -18.37 -5.93
C PHE A 351 -4.52 -16.85 -5.87
N PHE A 352 -5.36 -16.29 -5.01
CA PHE A 352 -5.29 -14.92 -4.50
C PHE A 352 -5.08 -14.94 -2.99
N LEU A 353 -3.93 -14.49 -2.56
CA LEU A 353 -3.56 -14.34 -1.16
C LEU A 353 -3.46 -12.85 -0.80
N TRP A 354 -4.34 -12.38 0.09
CA TRP A 354 -4.20 -11.06 0.72
C TRP A 354 -3.51 -11.24 2.07
N TYR A 355 -2.21 -10.98 2.07
CA TYR A 355 -1.35 -11.14 3.24
C TYR A 355 -1.15 -9.81 3.94
N ASN A 356 -1.73 -9.68 5.14
CA ASN A 356 -1.77 -8.47 5.95
C ASN A 356 -0.90 -8.65 7.18
N ASN A 357 0.40 -8.40 7.04
CA ASN A 357 1.31 -8.48 8.17
C ASN A 357 0.90 -7.49 9.27
N VAL A 358 1.25 -7.82 10.51
CA VAL A 358 0.83 -7.11 11.73
C VAL A 358 1.50 -5.74 11.86
N ARG A 359 2.70 -5.54 11.29
CA ARG A 359 3.52 -4.33 11.41
C ARG A 359 3.11 -3.28 10.37
N MET A 360 3.25 -1.97 10.58
CA MET A 360 3.90 -1.24 11.69
C MET A 360 2.94 -0.40 12.53
N HIS A 361 1.68 -0.77 12.69
CA HIS A 361 0.77 0.00 13.54
C HIS A 361 1.35 0.14 14.96
N VAL A 362 0.97 1.22 15.64
CA VAL A 362 1.39 1.49 17.04
C VAL A 362 1.10 0.32 17.95
N THR A 363 1.81 0.31 19.06
CA THR A 363 2.07 -0.78 20.00
C THR A 363 2.84 -1.93 19.37
N THR A 364 3.96 -1.59 18.74
CA THR A 364 4.91 -2.56 18.23
C THR A 364 5.62 -3.26 19.37
N MET A 365 5.27 -4.52 19.60
CA MET A 365 5.94 -5.40 20.55
C MET A 365 6.86 -6.33 19.79
N LEU A 366 8.13 -6.35 20.16
CA LEU A 366 9.17 -7.12 19.48
C LEU A 366 9.52 -8.38 20.25
N PRO A 367 9.76 -9.52 19.61
CA PRO A 367 10.39 -10.67 20.24
C PRO A 367 11.90 -10.44 20.41
N PRO A 368 12.58 -11.23 21.28
CA PRO A 368 13.98 -11.00 21.65
C PRO A 368 14.96 -10.86 20.47
N LYS A 369 14.70 -11.53 19.34
CA LYS A 369 15.52 -11.43 18.12
C LYS A 369 15.62 -10.00 17.62
N TYR A 370 14.50 -9.28 17.58
CA TYR A 370 14.43 -7.92 17.05
C TYR A 370 14.65 -6.87 18.14
N GLU A 371 14.29 -7.15 19.41
CA GLU A 371 14.69 -6.31 20.55
C GLU A 371 16.21 -6.16 20.66
N ALA A 372 16.97 -7.21 20.33
CA ALA A 372 18.43 -7.19 20.34
C ALA A 372 19.04 -6.23 19.30
N MET A 373 18.25 -5.79 18.32
CA MET A 373 18.68 -4.82 17.29
C MET A 373 18.57 -3.36 17.76
N LEU A 374 17.90 -3.12 18.91
CA LEU A 374 17.62 -1.77 19.38
C LEU A 374 18.86 -1.09 19.95
N GLY A 375 19.03 0.19 19.59
CA GLY A 375 20.00 1.14 20.15
C GLY A 375 21.43 0.93 19.68
N VAL A 376 22.31 1.77 20.19
CA VAL A 376 23.73 1.88 19.81
C VAL A 376 24.60 0.65 20.12
N ARG A 377 24.03 -0.37 20.72
CA ARG A 377 24.74 -1.64 21.00
C ARG A 377 24.63 -2.64 19.87
N SER A 378 23.74 -2.40 18.91
CA SER A 378 23.60 -3.19 17.70
C SER A 378 24.41 -2.58 16.56
N ASP A 379 24.82 -3.40 15.61
CA ASP A 379 25.54 -2.92 14.42
C ASP A 379 24.69 -2.02 13.52
N GLY A 380 23.37 -1.93 13.76
CA GLY A 380 22.40 -1.19 12.93
C GLY A 380 21.88 0.10 13.55
N ASP A 381 22.07 0.32 14.85
CA ASP A 381 21.49 1.48 15.57
C ASP A 381 19.96 1.64 15.36
N TYR A 382 19.23 0.52 15.43
CA TYR A 382 17.81 0.48 15.13
C TYR A 382 16.95 1.06 16.26
N GLY A 383 15.87 1.77 15.88
CA GLY A 383 14.72 2.03 16.73
C GLY A 383 13.68 0.91 16.63
N ILE A 384 12.57 1.06 17.35
CA ILE A 384 11.45 0.11 17.32
C ILE A 384 10.88 -0.02 15.91
N ASN A 385 10.79 1.11 15.19
CA ASN A 385 10.28 1.17 13.83
C ASN A 385 11.10 0.30 12.86
N GLU A 386 12.42 0.48 12.86
CA GLU A 386 13.32 -0.25 11.96
C GLU A 386 13.36 -1.73 12.30
N ALA A 387 13.39 -2.07 13.59
CA ALA A 387 13.38 -3.46 14.05
C ALA A 387 12.05 -4.16 13.72
N GLY A 388 10.92 -3.46 13.84
CA GLY A 388 9.61 -3.96 13.42
C GLY A 388 9.51 -4.13 11.91
N MET A 389 10.06 -3.21 11.12
CA MET A 389 10.16 -3.35 9.66
C MET A 389 11.02 -4.53 9.26
N GLN A 390 12.13 -4.80 9.97
CA GLN A 390 12.96 -5.99 9.74
C GLN A 390 12.17 -7.28 10.03
N GLN A 391 11.40 -7.33 11.12
CA GLN A 391 10.52 -8.48 11.41
C GLN A 391 9.51 -8.69 10.28
N MET A 392 8.89 -7.62 9.79
CA MET A 392 7.95 -7.70 8.68
C MET A 392 8.63 -8.20 7.41
N ASP A 393 9.78 -7.65 7.07
CA ASP A 393 10.53 -8.02 5.86
C ASP A 393 11.00 -9.47 5.90
N ASP A 394 11.49 -9.96 7.04
CA ASP A 394 11.84 -11.37 7.24
C ASP A 394 10.63 -12.29 6.99
N ASN A 395 9.46 -11.92 7.50
CA ASN A 395 8.22 -12.67 7.28
C ASN A 395 7.76 -12.66 5.82
N ILE A 396 7.91 -11.54 5.12
CA ILE A 396 7.70 -11.46 3.67
C ILE A 396 8.67 -12.40 2.95
N GLY A 397 9.92 -12.43 3.38
CA GLY A 397 10.94 -13.35 2.86
C GLY A 397 10.54 -14.83 2.98
N TYR A 398 9.94 -15.25 4.10
CA TYR A 398 9.44 -16.63 4.25
C TYR A 398 8.31 -16.95 3.27
N VAL A 399 7.37 -16.01 3.04
CA VAL A 399 6.29 -16.21 2.07
C VAL A 399 6.82 -16.25 0.64
N LEU A 400 7.75 -15.36 0.27
CA LEU A 400 8.40 -15.39 -1.06
C LEU A 400 9.19 -16.68 -1.26
N LYS A 401 9.92 -17.13 -0.24
CA LYS A 401 10.65 -18.41 -0.29
C LYS A 401 9.71 -19.60 -0.51
N LYS A 402 8.53 -19.60 0.14
CA LYS A 402 7.53 -20.64 -0.11
C LYS A 402 7.08 -20.66 -1.58
N LEU A 403 6.85 -19.51 -2.21
CA LEU A 403 6.50 -19.43 -3.62
C LEU A 403 7.64 -19.92 -4.53
N GLU A 404 8.90 -19.66 -4.16
CA GLU A 404 10.06 -20.22 -4.85
C GLU A 404 10.08 -21.75 -4.76
N ASP A 405 9.89 -22.30 -3.56
CA ASP A 405 9.89 -23.74 -3.31
C ASP A 405 8.75 -24.48 -4.03
N MET A 406 7.65 -23.78 -4.29
CA MET A 406 6.53 -24.25 -5.11
C MET A 406 6.78 -24.11 -6.62
N GLY A 407 7.83 -23.36 -7.03
CA GLY A 407 8.06 -23.01 -8.42
C GLY A 407 7.09 -21.96 -8.98
N GLU A 408 6.27 -21.34 -8.13
CA GLU A 408 5.19 -20.42 -8.52
C GLU A 408 5.55 -18.94 -8.43
N LEU A 409 6.73 -18.58 -7.91
CA LEU A 409 7.10 -17.17 -7.71
C LEU A 409 7.10 -16.39 -9.04
N ASP A 410 7.53 -17.00 -10.14
CA ASP A 410 7.58 -16.35 -11.44
C ASP A 410 6.22 -16.29 -12.17
N ASN A 411 5.27 -17.13 -11.74
CA ASN A 411 3.87 -17.05 -12.18
C ASN A 411 2.98 -16.25 -11.21
N THR A 412 3.57 -15.46 -10.32
CA THR A 412 2.85 -14.71 -9.30
C THR A 412 3.04 -13.20 -9.47
N ILE A 413 1.93 -12.45 -9.49
CA ILE A 413 1.93 -11.00 -9.26
C ILE A 413 2.15 -10.79 -7.77
N VAL A 414 3.27 -10.20 -7.40
CA VAL A 414 3.59 -9.85 -6.01
C VAL A 414 3.53 -8.34 -5.86
N VAL A 415 2.66 -7.86 -4.98
CA VAL A 415 2.55 -6.43 -4.63
C VAL A 415 2.83 -6.26 -3.16
N PHE A 416 3.65 -5.27 -2.80
CA PHE A 416 3.77 -4.77 -1.43
C PHE A 416 3.34 -3.32 -1.38
N THR A 417 2.50 -2.97 -0.41
CA THR A 417 2.08 -1.59 -0.11
C THR A 417 1.60 -1.47 1.33
N THR A 418 1.02 -0.32 1.68
CA THR A 418 0.36 -0.07 2.96
C THR A 418 -1.02 0.55 2.74
N ASP A 419 -1.82 0.61 3.78
CA ASP A 419 -3.21 1.07 3.74
C ASP A 419 -3.36 2.60 3.77
N ASN A 420 -2.43 3.33 4.41
CA ASN A 420 -2.44 4.80 4.48
C ASN A 420 -1.02 5.37 4.61
N GLY A 421 -0.92 6.69 4.62
CA GLY A 421 0.33 7.37 4.90
C GLY A 421 0.78 7.21 6.36
N ALA A 422 2.01 7.65 6.64
CA ALA A 422 2.64 7.51 7.96
C ALA A 422 1.83 8.15 9.08
N GLU A 423 1.77 7.52 10.25
CA GLU A 423 1.25 8.09 11.50
C GLU A 423 2.39 8.65 12.34
N LYS A 424 2.76 9.89 12.11
CA LYS A 424 3.97 10.52 12.69
C LYS A 424 3.90 10.79 14.18
N ILE A 425 2.69 10.93 14.74
CA ILE A 425 2.51 11.26 16.16
C ILE A 425 2.87 10.11 17.10
N THR A 426 2.96 8.91 16.58
CA THR A 426 3.20 7.69 17.35
C THR A 426 4.68 7.28 17.36
N PHE A 427 5.57 8.22 17.05
CA PHE A 427 7.00 7.97 17.16
C PHE A 427 7.36 7.38 18.55
N PRO A 428 8.18 6.31 18.63
CA PRO A 428 9.01 5.73 17.56
C PRO A 428 8.31 4.64 16.72
N ASP A 429 7.08 4.26 16.99
CA ASP A 429 6.34 3.21 16.26
C ASP A 429 5.85 3.71 14.89
N GLY A 430 5.53 5.01 14.80
CA GLY A 430 5.00 5.62 13.59
C GLY A 430 6.02 5.71 12.45
N GLY A 431 5.50 5.63 11.24
CA GLY A 431 6.28 5.70 10.03
C GLY A 431 6.83 7.09 9.72
N VAL A 432 7.80 7.14 8.80
CA VAL A 432 8.44 8.38 8.36
C VAL A 432 8.10 8.70 6.91
N SER A 433 7.78 9.95 6.67
CA SER A 433 7.48 10.49 5.34
C SER A 433 7.92 11.94 5.24
N PRO A 434 8.49 12.38 4.10
CA PRO A 434 8.87 13.77 3.89
C PRO A 434 7.69 14.68 3.58
N PHE A 435 6.53 14.09 3.29
CA PHE A 435 5.33 14.82 2.89
C PHE A 435 4.66 15.53 4.07
N LYS A 436 3.97 16.63 3.77
CA LYS A 436 3.19 17.40 4.74
C LYS A 436 2.02 16.57 5.27
N GLY A 437 1.67 16.75 6.54
CA GLY A 437 0.61 16.01 7.21
C GLY A 437 0.99 14.56 7.52
N GLN A 438 0.00 13.77 7.84
CA GLN A 438 0.11 12.38 8.27
C GLN A 438 -1.23 11.64 8.11
N LYS A 439 -1.28 10.36 8.46
CA LYS A 439 -2.51 9.55 8.55
C LYS A 439 -3.69 10.38 9.10
N GLY A 440 -4.86 10.22 8.53
CA GLY A 440 -6.08 10.97 8.91
C GLY A 440 -6.26 12.30 8.22
N MET A 441 -5.25 12.83 7.54
CA MET A 441 -5.27 14.15 6.92
C MET A 441 -5.30 14.09 5.41
N ALA A 442 -5.89 15.11 4.77
CA ALA A 442 -5.96 15.22 3.30
C ALA A 442 -4.68 15.78 2.64
N TRP A 443 -3.61 15.99 3.40
CA TRP A 443 -2.27 16.30 2.89
C TRP A 443 -1.64 15.07 2.24
N GLU A 444 -0.62 15.29 1.39
CA GLU A 444 0.10 14.17 0.74
C GLU A 444 0.65 13.16 1.75
N GLY A 445 1.09 13.62 2.94
CA GLY A 445 1.59 12.73 4.00
C GLY A 445 0.58 11.75 4.57
N GLY A 446 -0.71 12.01 4.41
CA GLY A 446 -1.77 11.07 4.82
C GLY A 446 -2.11 10.03 3.75
N TYR A 447 -1.70 10.25 2.50
CA TYR A 447 -2.06 9.44 1.35
C TYR A 447 -0.85 8.81 0.64
N ARG A 448 0.25 9.55 0.53
CA ARG A 448 1.45 9.14 -0.20
C ARG A 448 2.15 8.00 0.53
N SER A 449 2.19 6.83 -0.09
CA SER A 449 2.59 5.57 0.53
C SER A 449 3.57 4.81 -0.35
N PRO A 450 4.39 3.91 0.23
CA PRO A 450 5.22 3.03 -0.58
C PRO A 450 4.37 2.00 -1.31
N ALA A 451 4.74 1.70 -2.55
CA ALA A 451 4.21 0.56 -3.29
C ALA A 451 5.26 0.03 -4.26
N VAL A 452 5.43 -1.28 -4.28
CA VAL A 452 6.31 -1.99 -5.21
C VAL A 452 5.57 -3.20 -5.78
N ILE A 453 5.94 -3.60 -6.99
CA ILE A 453 5.32 -4.71 -7.69
C ILE A 453 6.37 -5.55 -8.41
N ARG A 454 6.20 -6.87 -8.40
CA ARG A 454 6.93 -7.83 -9.20
C ARG A 454 5.96 -8.64 -10.05
N TRP A 455 6.21 -8.68 -11.35
CA TRP A 455 5.48 -9.56 -12.29
C TRP A 455 6.40 -9.92 -13.46
N PRO A 456 7.16 -11.00 -13.36
CA PRO A 456 8.11 -11.42 -14.37
C PRO A 456 7.47 -11.61 -15.75
N GLY A 457 8.20 -11.20 -16.78
CA GLY A 457 7.71 -11.25 -18.17
C GLY A 457 6.64 -10.21 -18.54
N LYS A 458 6.10 -9.46 -17.56
CA LYS A 458 5.13 -8.39 -17.78
C LYS A 458 5.67 -7.02 -17.38
N ILE A 459 6.40 -6.94 -16.28
CA ILE A 459 7.04 -5.70 -15.79
C ILE A 459 8.55 -5.89 -15.89
N LYS A 460 9.21 -4.94 -16.55
CA LYS A 460 10.67 -4.95 -16.67
C LYS A 460 11.30 -4.66 -15.30
N PRO A 461 12.30 -5.46 -14.87
CA PRO A 461 13.04 -5.19 -13.64
C PRO A 461 13.60 -3.76 -13.56
N GLY A 462 13.47 -3.14 -12.39
CA GLY A 462 13.92 -1.76 -12.13
C GLY A 462 13.03 -0.67 -12.74
N THR A 463 11.79 -0.99 -13.13
CA THR A 463 10.84 0.01 -13.64
C THR A 463 10.49 1.03 -12.55
N VAL A 464 10.46 2.32 -12.92
CA VAL A 464 10.03 3.41 -12.05
C VAL A 464 8.73 3.99 -12.58
N PHE A 465 7.63 3.78 -11.85
CA PHE A 465 6.31 4.31 -12.19
C PHE A 465 6.16 5.72 -11.61
N THR A 466 6.06 6.73 -12.48
CA THR A 466 6.04 8.15 -12.09
C THR A 466 4.67 8.83 -12.24
N GLU A 467 3.74 8.16 -12.90
CA GLU A 467 2.36 8.64 -13.04
C GLU A 467 1.52 8.21 -11.83
N GLN A 468 0.41 8.89 -11.62
CA GLN A 468 -0.46 8.64 -10.47
C GLN A 468 -1.08 7.24 -10.52
N PHE A 469 -1.02 6.53 -9.40
CA PHE A 469 -1.69 5.26 -9.15
C PHE A 469 -2.33 5.32 -7.75
N ALA A 470 -3.47 4.72 -7.56
CA ALA A 470 -4.17 4.76 -6.27
C ALA A 470 -4.62 3.36 -5.81
N ALA A 471 -4.79 3.18 -4.50
CA ALA A 471 -5.18 1.90 -3.91
C ALA A 471 -6.42 1.26 -4.55
N LEU A 472 -7.41 2.08 -4.90
CA LEU A 472 -8.65 1.61 -5.54
C LEU A 472 -8.43 1.12 -6.99
N ASP A 473 -7.30 1.45 -7.63
CA ASP A 473 -6.97 1.00 -8.99
C ASP A 473 -6.54 -0.47 -9.05
N TRP A 474 -6.12 -1.03 -7.91
CA TRP A 474 -5.72 -2.44 -7.87
C TRP A 474 -6.86 -3.39 -8.24
N MET A 475 -8.09 -3.12 -7.75
CA MET A 475 -9.21 -4.01 -8.02
C MET A 475 -9.47 -4.22 -9.52
N PRO A 476 -9.78 -3.19 -10.34
CA PRO A 476 -10.01 -3.38 -11.78
C PRO A 476 -8.76 -3.86 -12.53
N THR A 477 -7.56 -3.51 -12.06
CA THR A 477 -6.29 -3.92 -12.66
C THR A 477 -6.03 -5.41 -12.45
N LEU A 478 -6.19 -5.91 -11.22
CA LEU A 478 -5.98 -7.32 -10.90
C LEU A 478 -7.08 -8.22 -11.48
N VAL A 479 -8.32 -7.72 -11.57
CA VAL A 479 -9.41 -8.47 -12.23
C VAL A 479 -9.10 -8.70 -13.70
N GLU A 480 -8.65 -7.68 -14.45
CA GLU A 480 -8.25 -7.87 -15.85
C GLU A 480 -6.99 -8.75 -15.97
N ALA A 481 -6.00 -8.57 -15.10
CA ALA A 481 -4.80 -9.41 -15.06
C ALA A 481 -5.14 -10.89 -14.82
N ALA A 482 -6.20 -11.17 -14.06
CA ALA A 482 -6.74 -12.50 -13.81
C ALA A 482 -7.60 -13.07 -14.95
N GLY A 483 -7.70 -12.36 -16.08
CA GLY A 483 -8.52 -12.75 -17.22
C GLY A 483 -10.01 -12.45 -17.09
N GLY A 484 -10.37 -11.56 -16.15
CA GLY A 484 -11.73 -11.05 -15.96
C GLY A 484 -12.06 -9.90 -16.92
N PRO A 485 -13.24 -9.26 -16.72
CA PRO A 485 -13.68 -8.12 -17.53
C PRO A 485 -12.68 -6.96 -17.49
N LYS A 486 -12.52 -6.27 -18.61
CA LYS A 486 -11.72 -5.03 -18.67
C LYS A 486 -12.33 -3.94 -17.80
N GLY A 487 -11.52 -2.97 -17.36
CA GLY A 487 -11.93 -1.99 -16.35
C GLY A 487 -13.26 -1.32 -16.62
N MET A 488 -13.50 -0.81 -17.83
CA MET A 488 -14.79 -0.16 -18.19
C MET A 488 -15.94 -1.16 -18.29
N GLU A 489 -15.69 -2.38 -18.71
CA GLU A 489 -16.68 -3.44 -18.76
C GLU A 489 -17.06 -3.90 -17.34
N LEU A 490 -16.07 -4.11 -16.47
CA LEU A 490 -16.31 -4.44 -15.07
C LEU A 490 -17.16 -3.35 -14.39
N LYS A 491 -16.79 -2.09 -14.59
CA LYS A 491 -17.55 -0.95 -14.07
C LYS A 491 -19.00 -0.98 -14.55
N ALA A 492 -19.24 -1.16 -15.85
CA ALA A 492 -20.59 -1.23 -16.41
C ALA A 492 -21.41 -2.41 -15.87
N GLN A 493 -20.78 -3.57 -15.63
CA GLN A 493 -21.44 -4.72 -15.01
C GLN A 493 -21.89 -4.40 -13.57
N ILE A 494 -21.04 -3.74 -12.78
CA ILE A 494 -21.33 -3.34 -11.39
C ILE A 494 -22.40 -2.25 -11.36
N GLU A 495 -22.35 -1.27 -12.26
CA GLU A 495 -23.35 -0.18 -12.38
C GLU A 495 -24.73 -0.70 -12.78
N LYS A 496 -24.80 -1.78 -13.52
CA LYS A 496 -26.05 -2.48 -13.81
C LYS A 496 -26.64 -3.17 -12.58
N GLY A 497 -25.79 -3.64 -11.66
CA GLY A 497 -26.15 -4.42 -10.51
C GLY A 497 -26.40 -5.90 -10.83
N GLY A 498 -26.29 -6.75 -9.81
CA GLY A 498 -26.52 -8.20 -9.90
C GLY A 498 -25.30 -9.01 -10.36
N ALA A 499 -24.31 -8.41 -11.01
CA ALA A 499 -23.06 -9.09 -11.34
C ALA A 499 -22.37 -9.57 -10.06
N TYR A 500 -21.91 -10.81 -10.02
CA TYR A 500 -21.26 -11.43 -8.85
C TYR A 500 -22.10 -11.38 -7.54
N GLY A 501 -23.42 -11.15 -7.64
CA GLY A 501 -24.29 -10.93 -6.48
C GLY A 501 -24.23 -9.53 -5.87
N PHE A 502 -23.52 -8.59 -6.50
CA PHE A 502 -23.34 -7.23 -5.97
C PHE A 502 -24.58 -6.35 -6.18
N LYS A 503 -24.79 -5.45 -5.25
CA LYS A 503 -25.77 -4.36 -5.41
C LYS A 503 -25.32 -3.38 -6.49
N LYS A 504 -26.28 -2.67 -7.10
CA LYS A 504 -26.00 -1.57 -8.03
C LYS A 504 -25.16 -0.49 -7.32
N THR A 505 -23.97 -0.24 -7.83
CA THR A 505 -23.06 0.83 -7.40
C THR A 505 -22.07 1.14 -8.52
N THR A 506 -21.03 1.96 -8.29
CA THR A 506 -20.01 2.26 -9.30
C THR A 506 -18.61 2.08 -8.75
N LEU A 507 -17.66 1.74 -9.61
CA LEU A 507 -16.24 1.71 -9.27
C LEU A 507 -15.62 3.09 -9.50
N ASP A 508 -14.75 3.49 -8.57
CA ASP A 508 -13.95 4.70 -8.64
C ASP A 508 -12.49 4.41 -9.06
N GLY A 509 -12.11 3.14 -9.07
CA GLY A 509 -10.81 2.65 -9.52
C GLY A 509 -10.67 2.66 -11.04
N PHE A 510 -9.48 2.98 -11.52
CA PHE A 510 -9.10 2.92 -12.93
C PHE A 510 -8.25 1.68 -13.17
N ASN A 511 -8.51 1.00 -14.28
CA ASN A 511 -7.66 -0.11 -14.69
C ASN A 511 -6.32 0.42 -15.19
N GLN A 512 -5.25 -0.03 -14.60
CA GLN A 512 -3.88 0.40 -14.87
C GLN A 512 -3.02 -0.68 -15.54
N LEU A 513 -3.63 -1.77 -16.02
CA LEU A 513 -2.88 -2.91 -16.56
C LEU A 513 -1.96 -2.50 -17.70
N ASP A 514 -2.43 -1.68 -18.63
CA ASP A 514 -1.61 -1.21 -19.75
C ASP A 514 -0.45 -0.31 -19.28
N TYR A 515 -0.66 0.48 -18.23
CA TYR A 515 0.40 1.31 -17.66
C TYR A 515 1.47 0.47 -16.95
N ILE A 516 1.09 -0.45 -16.07
CA ILE A 516 2.07 -1.25 -15.32
C ILE A 516 2.81 -2.26 -16.21
N THR A 517 2.21 -2.69 -17.32
CA THR A 517 2.87 -3.58 -18.29
C THR A 517 3.64 -2.85 -19.39
N GLY A 518 3.70 -1.52 -19.35
CA GLY A 518 4.45 -0.71 -20.30
C GLY A 518 3.80 -0.58 -21.68
N LYS A 519 2.56 -1.00 -21.86
CA LYS A 519 1.79 -0.78 -23.11
C LYS A 519 1.33 0.69 -23.22
N SER A 520 1.20 1.39 -22.10
CA SER A 520 0.95 2.81 -22.01
C SER A 520 2.01 3.49 -21.15
N GLU A 521 2.53 4.63 -21.61
CA GLU A 521 3.41 5.49 -20.81
C GLU A 521 2.64 6.32 -19.78
N LYS A 522 1.32 6.38 -19.88
CA LYS A 522 0.44 7.19 -19.06
C LYS A 522 -0.47 6.33 -18.21
N SER A 523 -0.66 6.76 -16.97
CA SER A 523 -1.72 6.25 -16.11
C SER A 523 -3.09 6.50 -16.72
N ALA A 524 -4.01 5.58 -16.53
CA ALA A 524 -5.41 5.78 -16.86
C ALA A 524 -6.10 6.76 -15.91
N ARG A 525 -5.49 7.04 -14.76
CA ARG A 525 -6.01 7.96 -13.75
C ARG A 525 -5.56 9.38 -14.03
N ASP A 526 -6.49 10.31 -14.20
CA ASP A 526 -6.22 11.74 -14.40
C ASP A 526 -6.65 12.61 -13.21
N HIS A 527 -7.43 12.06 -12.26
CA HIS A 527 -7.89 12.78 -11.08
C HIS A 527 -7.93 11.88 -9.84
N PHE A 528 -7.91 12.50 -8.66
CA PHE A 528 -8.02 11.82 -7.38
C PHE A 528 -8.73 12.73 -6.36
N ILE A 529 -9.57 12.13 -5.51
CA ILE A 529 -10.33 12.85 -4.48
C ILE A 529 -9.72 12.56 -3.12
N TYR A 530 -9.40 13.61 -2.38
CA TYR A 530 -8.89 13.51 -1.00
C TYR A 530 -10.01 13.77 -0.02
N TYR A 531 -10.14 12.89 0.94
CA TYR A 531 -11.09 13.00 2.03
C TYR A 531 -10.38 13.19 3.37
N GLN A 532 -11.05 13.87 4.28
CA GLN A 532 -10.72 13.85 5.70
C GLN A 532 -11.99 13.42 6.45
N GLY A 533 -11.97 12.22 7.03
CA GLY A 533 -13.20 11.57 7.41
C GLY A 533 -14.12 11.40 6.18
N ALA A 534 -15.36 11.85 6.28
CA ALA A 534 -16.33 11.88 5.18
C ALA A 534 -16.27 13.18 4.33
N THR A 535 -15.50 14.18 4.77
CA THR A 535 -15.44 15.48 4.09
C THR A 535 -14.54 15.43 2.86
N LEU A 536 -15.06 15.82 1.69
CA LEU A 536 -14.27 16.06 0.50
C LEU A 536 -13.37 17.28 0.75
N SER A 537 -12.08 17.06 0.92
CA SER A 537 -11.14 18.09 1.35
C SER A 537 -10.32 18.69 0.20
N ALA A 538 -9.94 17.87 -0.76
CA ALA A 538 -9.21 18.33 -1.94
C ALA A 538 -9.51 17.44 -3.14
N VAL A 539 -9.20 17.99 -4.34
CA VAL A 539 -9.23 17.26 -5.61
C VAL A 539 -7.88 17.43 -6.27
N ARG A 540 -7.34 16.37 -6.83
CA ARG A 540 -6.18 16.42 -7.71
C ARG A 540 -6.64 16.17 -9.15
N TYR A 541 -6.15 16.99 -10.09
CA TYR A 541 -6.24 16.75 -11.52
C TYR A 541 -4.84 16.80 -12.11
N LYS A 542 -4.36 15.67 -12.61
CA LYS A 542 -2.96 15.50 -13.06
C LYS A 542 -1.97 15.92 -11.96
N ASN A 543 -1.21 17.01 -12.20
CA ASN A 543 -0.22 17.52 -11.24
C ASN A 543 -0.79 18.65 -10.36
N TRP A 544 -2.04 19.04 -10.51
CA TRP A 544 -2.65 20.16 -9.81
C TRP A 544 -3.59 19.67 -8.71
N LYS A 545 -3.36 20.11 -7.48
CA LYS A 545 -4.20 19.83 -6.33
C LYS A 545 -4.96 21.09 -5.93
N PHE A 546 -6.25 20.95 -5.71
CA PHE A 546 -7.22 21.99 -5.36
C PHE A 546 -7.69 21.70 -3.94
N TYR A 547 -7.48 22.66 -3.03
CA TYR A 547 -7.77 22.47 -1.61
C TYR A 547 -8.99 23.28 -1.22
N TYR A 548 -9.97 22.64 -0.63
CA TYR A 548 -11.22 23.25 -0.17
C TYR A 548 -11.27 23.39 1.34
N THR A 549 -10.93 22.33 2.07
CA THR A 549 -10.88 22.32 3.53
C THR A 549 -9.75 21.41 4.00
N MET A 550 -8.96 21.86 4.94
CA MET A 550 -7.77 21.13 5.39
C MET A 550 -7.61 21.27 6.90
N ALA A 551 -7.19 20.19 7.58
CA ALA A 551 -6.72 20.25 8.95
C ALA A 551 -5.33 20.86 9.04
N SER A 552 -4.98 21.37 10.19
CA SER A 552 -3.60 21.73 10.51
C SER A 552 -2.67 20.54 10.27
N PRO A 553 -1.52 20.72 9.63
CA PRO A 553 -0.56 19.63 9.43
C PRO A 553 0.21 19.23 10.69
N SER A 554 -0.08 19.87 11.83
CA SER A 554 0.52 19.58 13.13
C SER A 554 0.13 18.19 13.65
N ALA A 555 0.81 17.74 14.71
CA ALA A 555 0.47 16.49 15.40
C ALA A 555 -0.97 16.47 15.94
N ALA A 556 -1.54 17.65 16.26
CA ALA A 556 -2.91 17.78 16.70
C ALA A 556 -3.95 17.68 15.57
N GLY A 557 -3.53 17.61 14.31
CA GLY A 557 -4.42 17.61 13.15
C GLY A 557 -5.44 16.49 13.08
N TRP A 558 -5.27 15.41 13.87
CA TRP A 558 -6.30 14.38 14.05
C TRP A 558 -7.53 14.88 14.80
N ILE A 559 -7.34 15.82 15.74
CA ILE A 559 -8.37 16.33 16.64
C ILE A 559 -8.71 17.80 16.36
N ASP A 560 -7.85 18.51 15.64
CA ASP A 560 -8.07 19.89 15.26
C ASP A 560 -9.21 20.01 14.24
N ALA A 561 -9.97 21.09 14.33
CA ALA A 561 -10.97 21.41 13.32
C ALA A 561 -10.30 21.68 11.97
N SER A 562 -10.93 21.20 10.90
CA SER A 562 -10.52 21.55 9.54
C SER A 562 -10.96 22.96 9.19
N GLU A 563 -10.09 23.74 8.58
CA GLU A 563 -10.40 25.07 8.06
C GLU A 563 -10.92 24.97 6.62
N THR A 564 -12.08 25.59 6.39
CA THR A 564 -12.61 25.76 5.03
C THR A 564 -12.08 27.08 4.48
N TYR A 565 -11.43 27.01 3.31
CA TYR A 565 -10.89 28.19 2.67
C TYR A 565 -12.00 29.00 1.97
N ALA A 566 -11.99 30.33 2.15
CA ALA A 566 -12.91 31.23 1.45
C ALA A 566 -12.73 31.16 -0.08
N TRP A 567 -11.55 30.77 -0.52
CA TRP A 567 -11.19 30.50 -1.91
C TRP A 567 -10.44 29.18 -2.03
N THR A 568 -10.75 28.40 -3.06
CA THR A 568 -10.01 27.18 -3.36
C THR A 568 -8.54 27.52 -3.59
N LEU A 569 -7.64 26.95 -2.81
CA LEU A 569 -6.21 27.05 -3.08
C LEU A 569 -5.84 26.06 -4.19
N VAL A 570 -4.83 26.38 -4.98
CA VAL A 570 -4.35 25.53 -6.07
C VAL A 570 -2.83 25.44 -6.06
N GLN A 571 -2.31 24.21 -6.14
CA GLN A 571 -0.88 23.95 -6.09
C GLN A 571 -0.48 22.88 -7.11
N ASN A 572 0.68 23.06 -7.75
CA ASN A 572 1.27 22.01 -8.57
C ASN A 572 2.16 21.12 -7.70
N ILE A 573 1.69 19.94 -7.35
CA ILE A 573 2.37 19.01 -6.44
C ILE A 573 3.58 18.29 -7.06
N LYS A 574 3.86 18.44 -8.34
CA LYS A 574 5.13 18.00 -8.95
C LYS A 574 6.21 19.09 -8.88
N ARG A 575 5.84 20.36 -8.65
CA ARG A 575 6.76 21.47 -8.39
C ARG A 575 7.01 21.66 -6.89
N ASP A 576 6.00 21.36 -6.08
CA ASP A 576 6.07 21.41 -4.62
C ASP A 576 5.44 20.12 -4.03
N PRO A 577 6.17 18.98 -4.10
CA PRO A 577 5.64 17.70 -3.66
C PRO A 577 5.43 17.63 -2.15
N PHE A 578 6.04 18.51 -1.39
CA PHE A 578 5.92 18.57 0.06
C PHE A 578 4.89 19.60 0.55
N GLU A 579 4.13 20.22 -0.38
CA GLU A 579 3.06 21.17 -0.09
C GLU A 579 3.51 22.34 0.83
N GLN A 580 4.76 22.81 0.63
CA GLN A 580 5.36 23.86 1.46
C GLN A 580 4.70 25.24 1.25
N ALA A 581 4.14 25.46 0.05
CA ALA A 581 3.53 26.73 -0.32
C ALA A 581 2.06 26.86 0.14
N VAL A 582 1.45 25.80 0.66
CA VAL A 582 0.03 25.75 1.04
C VAL A 582 -0.10 25.36 2.50
N GLY A 583 -0.98 26.00 3.23
CA GLY A 583 -1.34 25.61 4.58
C GLY A 583 -1.95 26.73 5.42
N PRO A 584 -2.69 26.39 6.49
CA PRO A 584 -3.24 27.34 7.44
C PRO A 584 -2.17 27.93 8.37
N ASP A 585 -1.01 27.30 8.49
CA ASP A 585 0.09 27.79 9.30
C ASP A 585 0.70 29.05 8.68
N GLN A 586 0.45 30.17 9.29
CA GLN A 586 0.99 31.47 8.86
C GLN A 586 2.52 31.50 8.80
N GLN A 587 3.20 30.53 9.40
CA GLN A 587 4.66 30.39 9.30
C GLN A 587 5.12 30.01 7.90
N SER A 588 4.36 29.19 7.15
CA SER A 588 4.70 28.87 5.77
C SER A 588 4.56 30.08 4.85
N ALA A 589 3.59 30.96 5.09
CA ALA A 589 3.45 32.22 4.37
C ALA A 589 4.50 33.27 4.74
N GLN A 590 5.02 33.22 5.96
CA GLN A 590 6.04 34.14 6.46
C GLN A 590 7.46 33.66 6.18
N SER A 591 7.70 32.35 6.11
CA SER A 591 9.03 31.79 5.90
C SER A 591 9.51 31.90 4.45
N ILE A 592 8.63 32.13 3.49
CA ILE A 592 8.97 32.27 2.07
C ILE A 592 9.13 33.75 1.66
N GLY A 593 9.75 34.55 2.51
CA GLY A 593 10.15 35.91 2.13
C GLY A 593 9.02 36.92 2.02
N GLY A 594 8.03 36.83 2.90
CA GLY A 594 6.90 37.74 2.99
C GLY A 594 5.74 37.38 2.07
N ALA A 595 4.59 37.86 2.41
CA ALA A 595 3.27 37.60 1.83
C ALA A 595 3.12 37.74 0.30
N LEU A 596 4.21 37.96 -0.40
CA LEU A 596 4.21 38.17 -1.84
C LEU A 596 4.55 36.91 -2.66
N ALA A 597 5.13 35.87 -2.01
CA ALA A 597 5.80 34.92 -2.88
C ALA A 597 4.93 33.78 -3.35
N ALA A 598 4.49 32.89 -2.49
CA ALA A 598 4.02 31.63 -3.04
C ALA A 598 2.49 31.52 -3.23
N PRO A 599 1.63 31.88 -2.29
CA PRO A 599 0.19 31.80 -2.53
C PRO A 599 -0.30 32.75 -3.62
N SER A 600 0.24 34.00 -3.65
CA SER A 600 -0.16 34.99 -4.64
C SER A 600 0.34 34.65 -6.04
N THR A 601 1.54 34.08 -6.18
CA THR A 601 2.08 33.71 -7.48
C THR A 601 1.37 32.47 -8.04
N ALA A 602 1.15 31.43 -7.23
CA ALA A 602 0.35 30.27 -7.61
C ALA A 602 -1.10 30.69 -7.98
N TYR A 603 -1.67 31.57 -7.21
CA TYR A 603 -3.01 32.13 -7.44
C TYR A 603 -3.07 32.97 -8.70
N THR A 604 -2.19 33.95 -8.84
CA THR A 604 -2.24 34.95 -9.91
C THR A 604 -2.09 34.33 -11.30
N TYR A 605 -1.28 33.26 -11.41
CA TYR A 605 -1.03 32.63 -12.71
C TYR A 605 -1.87 31.38 -12.98
N ASN A 606 -2.58 30.82 -11.98
CA ASN A 606 -3.23 29.52 -12.13
C ASN A 606 -4.72 29.54 -11.69
N TRP A 607 -5.28 30.68 -11.37
CA TRP A 607 -6.68 30.80 -10.95
C TRP A 607 -7.67 30.33 -12.02
N ASN A 608 -7.31 30.39 -13.30
CA ASN A 608 -8.09 29.87 -14.41
C ASN A 608 -8.28 28.33 -14.36
N LEU A 609 -7.51 27.63 -13.50
CA LEU A 609 -7.66 26.20 -13.28
C LEU A 609 -8.75 25.85 -12.24
N LEU A 610 -9.18 26.82 -11.41
CA LEU A 610 -10.15 26.58 -10.33
C LEU A 610 -11.45 25.89 -10.81
N PRO A 611 -12.06 26.28 -11.96
CA PRO A 611 -13.25 25.59 -12.44
C PRO A 611 -13.05 24.10 -12.70
N ILE A 612 -11.83 23.66 -13.04
CA ILE A 612 -11.53 22.23 -13.30
C ILE A 612 -11.71 21.41 -12.03
N GLY A 613 -11.10 21.84 -10.92
CA GLY A 613 -11.24 21.17 -9.63
C GLY A 613 -12.69 21.13 -9.16
N GLN A 614 -13.42 22.25 -9.29
CA GLN A 614 -14.83 22.33 -8.94
C GLN A 614 -15.70 21.39 -9.78
N GLN A 615 -15.50 21.31 -11.09
CA GLN A 615 -16.25 20.42 -11.97
C GLN A 615 -16.01 18.93 -11.64
N ILE A 616 -14.79 18.56 -11.29
CA ILE A 616 -14.48 17.19 -10.87
C ILE A 616 -15.21 16.87 -9.56
N ALA A 617 -15.11 17.77 -8.56
CA ALA A 617 -15.80 17.60 -7.29
C ALA A 617 -17.31 17.48 -7.47
N LEU A 618 -17.93 18.37 -8.28
CA LEU A 618 -19.37 18.35 -8.55
C LEU A 618 -19.80 17.04 -9.20
N ARG A 619 -19.17 16.63 -10.30
CA ARG A 619 -19.49 15.36 -10.97
C ARG A 619 -19.40 14.16 -10.04
N TYR A 620 -18.40 14.19 -9.14
CA TYR A 620 -18.23 13.13 -8.18
C TYR A 620 -19.35 13.13 -7.14
N LEU A 621 -19.74 14.30 -6.61
CA LEU A 621 -20.86 14.45 -5.68
C LEU A 621 -22.20 14.08 -6.35
N GLU A 622 -22.43 14.51 -7.60
CA GLU A 622 -23.61 14.14 -8.40
C GLU A 622 -23.70 12.62 -8.59
N SER A 623 -22.57 11.92 -8.70
CA SER A 623 -22.56 10.47 -8.82
C SER A 623 -23.10 9.74 -7.58
N TYR A 624 -23.21 10.40 -6.44
CA TYR A 624 -23.84 9.82 -5.24
C TYR A 624 -25.37 9.81 -5.31
N GLU A 625 -25.97 10.64 -6.15
CA GLU A 625 -27.42 10.58 -6.41
C GLU A 625 -27.77 9.32 -7.20
N GLU A 626 -26.96 8.96 -8.19
CA GLU A 626 -27.16 7.76 -9.01
C GLU A 626 -26.68 6.48 -8.31
N PHE A 627 -25.54 6.57 -7.59
CA PHE A 627 -24.91 5.48 -6.87
C PHE A 627 -24.66 5.89 -5.41
N PRO A 628 -25.70 5.84 -4.56
CA PRO A 628 -25.59 6.26 -3.16
C PRO A 628 -24.58 5.39 -2.40
N PRO A 629 -24.01 5.92 -1.32
CA PRO A 629 -23.14 5.13 -0.44
C PRO A 629 -23.82 3.85 0.04
N MET A 630 -23.03 2.78 0.23
CA MET A 630 -23.54 1.49 0.70
C MET A 630 -24.14 1.58 2.12
N GLN A 631 -23.70 2.58 2.88
CA GLN A 631 -24.20 2.96 4.20
C GLN A 631 -23.76 4.39 4.52
N ALA A 632 -24.40 5.02 5.50
CA ALA A 632 -23.92 6.29 6.04
C ALA A 632 -22.51 6.11 6.65
N PRO A 633 -21.56 7.01 6.35
CA PRO A 633 -20.23 6.94 6.95
C PRO A 633 -20.32 7.24 8.45
N PRO A 634 -19.59 6.51 9.29
CA PRO A 634 -19.55 6.79 10.72
C PRO A 634 -18.77 8.07 10.98
N SER A 635 -19.12 8.75 12.06
CA SER A 635 -18.39 9.92 12.55
C SER A 635 -18.20 9.81 14.06
N TYR A 636 -17.01 10.22 14.52
CA TYR A 636 -16.73 10.45 15.95
C TYR A 636 -16.91 11.92 16.34
N ASN A 637 -17.32 12.76 15.39
CA ASN A 637 -17.65 14.15 15.64
C ASN A 637 -19.11 14.26 16.12
N LEU A 638 -19.30 14.69 17.36
CA LEU A 638 -20.63 14.79 17.96
C LEU A 638 -21.59 15.70 17.17
N ALA A 639 -21.10 16.79 16.58
CA ALA A 639 -21.92 17.67 15.76
C ALA A 639 -22.47 16.95 14.52
N GLN A 640 -21.64 16.19 13.81
CA GLN A 640 -22.09 15.38 12.68
C GLN A 640 -23.09 14.30 13.10
N VAL A 641 -22.85 13.63 14.23
CA VAL A 641 -23.78 12.63 14.77
C VAL A 641 -25.13 13.28 15.09
N MET A 642 -25.13 14.48 15.67
CA MET A 642 -26.36 15.22 15.96
C MET A 642 -27.10 15.64 14.69
N GLU A 643 -26.38 16.09 13.65
CA GLU A 643 -26.98 16.42 12.34
C GLU A 643 -27.62 15.19 11.68
N GLU A 644 -26.97 14.03 11.74
CA GLU A 644 -27.52 12.77 11.24
C GLU A 644 -28.79 12.35 11.99
N ILE A 645 -28.79 12.47 13.33
CA ILE A 645 -29.96 12.18 14.16
C ILE A 645 -31.11 13.12 13.80
N ASP A 646 -30.83 14.40 13.60
CA ASP A 646 -31.86 15.38 13.24
C ASP A 646 -32.37 15.21 11.80
N ALA A 647 -31.51 14.78 10.88
CA ALA A 647 -31.92 14.40 9.53
C ALA A 647 -32.85 13.17 9.54
N GLN A 648 -32.50 12.15 10.32
CA GLN A 648 -33.34 10.96 10.48
C GLN A 648 -34.70 11.30 11.13
N LYS A 649 -34.71 12.15 12.17
CA LYS A 649 -35.96 12.62 12.80
C LYS A 649 -36.85 13.38 11.80
N ARG A 650 -36.27 14.25 10.96
CA ARG A 650 -37.01 14.96 9.89
C ARG A 650 -37.59 13.98 8.87
N ALA A 651 -36.82 12.98 8.43
CA ALA A 651 -37.30 11.94 7.51
C ALA A 651 -38.46 11.13 8.09
N ILE A 652 -38.37 10.70 9.37
CA ILE A 652 -39.44 9.99 10.08
C ILE A 652 -40.67 10.89 10.28
N GLY A 653 -40.46 12.17 10.58
CA GLY A 653 -41.54 13.18 10.73
C GLY A 653 -42.30 13.40 9.43
N SER A 654 -41.58 13.44 8.30
CA SER A 654 -42.20 13.59 6.97
C SER A 654 -43.02 12.36 6.55
N MET A 655 -42.60 11.15 6.94
CA MET A 655 -43.36 9.90 6.71
C MET A 655 -44.64 9.81 7.56
N LYS A 656 -44.66 10.43 8.74
CA LYS A 656 -45.83 10.45 9.62
C LYS A 656 -46.84 11.57 9.26
N GLY A 657 -46.43 12.57 8.51
CA GLY A 657 -47.29 13.68 8.05
C GLY A 657 -48.07 13.45 6.77
N GLY A 658 -47.90 12.30 6.13
CA GLY A 658 -48.57 11.92 4.88
C GLY A 658 -49.82 11.07 5.05
N HIS A 659 -50.75 11.45 5.92
CA HIS A 659 -52.14 11.01 5.76
C HIS A 659 -52.93 12.19 5.16
N PRO A 660 -53.44 12.08 3.93
CA PRO A 660 -54.43 12.99 3.50
C PRO A 660 -55.71 12.68 4.28
N SER A 661 -56.17 13.62 5.07
CA SER A 661 -57.56 13.64 5.46
C SER A 661 -58.39 14.01 4.23
N ASP A 662 -59.19 13.06 3.78
CA ASP A 662 -60.31 13.12 2.85
C ASP A 662 -60.11 13.61 1.44
#